data_7c5e47f2b58416a60ed9d0c24722aefc
#
_entry.id   7c5e47f2b58416a60ed9d0c24722aefc
#
_cell.length_a   1.000
_cell.length_b   1.000
_cell.length_c   1.000
_cell.angle_alpha   90.00
_cell.angle_beta   90.00
_cell.angle_gamma   90.00
#
_symmetry.space_group_name_H-M   'P 1'
#
loop_
_entity.id
_entity.type
_entity.pdbx_description
1 polymer ?
#
loop_
_entity_poly.entity_id
_entity_poly.type
_entity_poly.pdbx_seq_one_letter_code
_entity_poly.pdbx_strand_id
1 'polypeptide(L)'
;MLTRAIGKNTLGDNNKMKVHLRTYNRSTHNLSYIWRNTQAVGTLVPFMSLPMTKDDTFEIHLQSNVLTHPTIGPLFGSFKLQNDVFFCPIRLYNSWLHNNKTKIGLKMSAIKLPQWVFEVNPKRANEASDEINMTHPSSLWNYLGLRGTGTIEGVSATKERDFNAVPALGYYDIFKNYYANKQEDNFYFVDYFNRAIKATVYTGTSSGGTIVVTSNNPNRINGLTLLETNRIEIQLNEEFIMDQNEFEANTTITIREKTSTPGLTKYSINKYPITQFLQFVSYTPATNSYTYIIKPSAELAQITIYQIQTLKGKLQAQKLSDIDEIREIILGTQGNTPWRIAANNTTVKMLDYLCKPSNSSQSQSDAFYYTPEWGLVVKTYQSDICQNWINTEWIDGDDGINKITAVAVEDGKFTIDALNLANKVYNYLNRIAVSDGSYRAWLETTYTGGYTERTETPIYCGGQSAEIVFQEVVSTAAATDEPLGTLAGRGMDTNKKGGKVIVRATEPGYLIGITSITPRLDYTQGNQFDINLKTIDDLHKPALDGIGFQDLSAELLHANTTTIDGTSDIIKQKFIGKQPAWIDYMTNINKAFGNFVTNENFMILSRQYNLVGSTIKDMTTYIDPTLYNGIFADQSFDAQNFWVQIGVNIKARRLMSAKIIPNL
;
A
#
# COMPACT_ATOMS: atom_id res chain seq x y z
N MET A 1 -14.73 35.82 31.61
CA MET A 1 -15.79 34.79 31.67
C MET A 1 -16.50 34.74 30.34
N LEU A 2 -16.55 33.58 29.72
CA LEU A 2 -17.28 33.41 28.45
C LEU A 2 -18.74 33.19 28.76
N THR A 3 -19.61 34.09 28.33
CA THR A 3 -21.04 33.96 28.49
C THR A 3 -21.66 33.38 27.25
N ARG A 4 -22.36 32.27 27.32
CA ARG A 4 -23.03 31.65 26.20
C ARG A 4 -24.53 31.61 26.42
N ALA A 5 -25.29 32.00 25.40
CA ALA A 5 -26.75 31.85 25.44
C ALA A 5 -27.10 30.36 25.17
N ILE A 6 -27.83 29.73 26.05
CA ILE A 6 -28.29 28.33 25.93
C ILE A 6 -29.81 28.34 25.96
N GLY A 7 -30.44 27.68 24.99
CA GLY A 7 -31.91 27.51 24.97
C GLY A 7 -32.34 26.56 23.87
N LYS A 8 -33.54 26.02 23.98
CA LYS A 8 -34.12 25.12 22.97
C LYS A 8 -34.44 25.82 21.64
N ASN A 9 -34.73 27.12 21.70
CA ASN A 9 -35.04 27.93 20.55
C ASN A 9 -33.91 28.94 20.28
N THR A 10 -33.18 28.72 19.17
CA THR A 10 -32.06 29.60 18.81
C THR A 10 -32.48 30.84 18.03
N LEU A 11 -33.76 30.95 17.63
CA LEU A 11 -34.29 32.06 16.84
C LEU A 11 -34.98 33.15 17.66
N GLY A 12 -35.35 32.89 18.91
CA GLY A 12 -36.01 33.87 19.74
C GLY A 12 -35.09 34.52 20.78
N ASP A 13 -34.99 35.84 20.82
CA ASP A 13 -34.10 36.56 21.74
C ASP A 13 -34.53 36.49 23.21
N ASN A 14 -35.83 36.39 23.46
CA ASN A 14 -36.39 36.50 24.83
C ASN A 14 -36.38 35.19 25.64
N ASN A 15 -36.04 34.03 25.00
CA ASN A 15 -36.06 32.71 25.66
C ASN A 15 -34.67 32.09 25.85
N LYS A 16 -33.62 32.90 25.73
CA LYS A 16 -32.25 32.45 25.91
C LYS A 16 -31.77 32.66 27.34
N MET A 17 -31.43 31.63 28.02
CA MET A 17 -30.76 31.69 29.31
C MET A 17 -29.28 31.99 29.13
N LYS A 18 -28.76 33.04 29.72
CA LYS A 18 -27.30 33.32 29.70
C LYS A 18 -26.65 32.50 30.83
N VAL A 19 -25.77 31.59 30.42
CA VAL A 19 -25.01 30.77 31.36
C VAL A 19 -23.56 31.19 31.34
N HIS A 20 -22.97 31.43 32.50
CA HIS A 20 -21.53 31.65 32.62
C HIS A 20 -20.80 30.30 32.54
N LEU A 21 -20.09 30.09 31.47
CA LEU A 21 -19.26 28.88 31.29
C LEU A 21 -17.93 29.10 32.02
N ARG A 22 -17.55 28.13 32.84
CA ARG A 22 -16.18 28.07 33.35
C ARG A 22 -15.23 27.81 32.20
N THR A 23 -14.26 28.70 32.02
CA THR A 23 -13.17 28.49 31.07
C THR A 23 -12.12 27.62 31.73
N TYR A 24 -11.85 26.46 31.14
CA TYR A 24 -10.73 25.65 31.58
C TYR A 24 -9.41 26.28 31.17
N ASN A 25 -8.43 26.23 32.06
CA ASN A 25 -7.09 26.70 31.77
C ASN A 25 -6.41 25.73 30.78
N ARG A 26 -5.62 26.30 29.88
CA ARG A 26 -4.80 25.51 28.96
C ARG A 26 -3.40 25.37 29.52
N SER A 27 -2.87 24.19 29.47
CA SER A 27 -1.48 23.87 29.83
C SER A 27 -0.77 23.27 28.65
N THR A 28 0.55 23.42 28.66
CA THR A 28 1.43 22.83 27.64
C THR A 28 2.05 21.56 28.19
N HIS A 29 1.95 20.50 27.41
CA HIS A 29 2.47 19.18 27.74
C HIS A 29 3.51 18.79 26.68
N ASN A 30 4.56 18.09 27.12
CA ASN A 30 5.56 17.53 26.22
C ASN A 30 5.17 16.09 25.89
N LEU A 31 4.81 15.85 24.62
CA LEU A 31 4.48 14.53 24.06
C LEU A 31 5.57 14.01 23.15
N SER A 32 6.79 14.53 23.26
CA SER A 32 7.91 14.18 22.37
C SER A 32 8.35 12.74 22.58
N TYR A 33 8.70 12.07 21.50
CA TYR A 33 9.26 10.72 21.51
C TYR A 33 10.16 10.51 20.29
N ILE A 34 10.91 9.43 20.33
CA ILE A 34 11.72 8.98 19.20
C ILE A 34 11.06 7.70 18.66
N TRP A 35 10.75 7.70 17.38
CA TRP A 35 10.27 6.54 16.65
C TRP A 35 11.39 5.92 15.83
N ARG A 36 11.51 4.60 15.86
CA ARG A 36 12.51 3.84 15.11
C ARG A 36 11.88 2.67 14.41
N ASN A 37 12.28 2.45 13.18
CA ASN A 37 11.74 1.38 12.35
C ASN A 37 12.73 0.92 11.29
N THR A 38 12.53 -0.30 10.82
CA THR A 38 13.04 -0.77 9.54
C THR A 38 11.92 -0.70 8.51
N GLN A 39 12.21 -0.31 7.28
CA GLN A 39 11.21 -0.02 6.26
C GLN A 39 11.65 -0.49 4.88
N ALA A 40 10.70 -1.02 4.09
CA ALA A 40 10.89 -1.30 2.68
C ALA A 40 10.52 -0.07 1.83
N VAL A 41 11.04 -0.03 0.60
CA VAL A 41 10.70 1.00 -0.39
C VAL A 41 9.21 0.95 -0.73
N GLY A 42 8.59 2.09 -0.90
CA GLY A 42 7.20 2.21 -1.37
C GLY A 42 6.13 1.96 -0.32
N THR A 43 6.44 1.36 0.83
CA THR A 43 5.44 1.12 1.88
C THR A 43 5.12 2.40 2.63
N LEU A 44 3.84 2.60 2.95
CA LEU A 44 3.34 3.72 3.75
C LEU A 44 3.24 3.29 5.20
N VAL A 45 4.17 3.74 6.04
CA VAL A 45 4.28 3.29 7.42
C VAL A 45 3.81 4.37 8.40
N PRO A 46 2.82 4.10 9.27
CA PRO A 46 2.44 5.03 10.31
C PRO A 46 3.53 5.19 11.37
N PHE A 47 4.01 6.41 11.61
CA PHE A 47 4.96 6.72 12.69
C PHE A 47 4.32 7.44 13.87
N MET A 48 3.08 7.90 13.71
CA MET A 48 2.35 8.63 14.73
C MET A 48 0.85 8.30 14.65
N SER A 49 0.23 8.03 15.79
CA SER A 49 -1.22 7.94 15.96
C SER A 49 -1.58 8.48 17.33
N LEU A 50 -2.04 9.73 17.41
CA LEU A 50 -2.31 10.43 18.65
C LEU A 50 -3.72 11.00 18.68
N PRO A 51 -4.51 10.79 19.76
CA PRO A 51 -5.82 11.39 19.91
C PRO A 51 -5.69 12.89 20.24
N MET A 52 -6.49 13.69 19.57
CA MET A 52 -6.66 15.12 19.83
C MET A 52 -8.11 15.39 20.25
N THR A 53 -8.28 16.27 21.22
CA THR A 53 -9.58 16.78 21.62
C THR A 53 -9.83 18.17 21.04
N LYS A 54 -11.08 18.61 21.07
CA LYS A 54 -11.41 19.95 20.57
C LYS A 54 -10.55 21.03 21.22
N ASP A 55 -10.07 21.97 20.41
CA ASP A 55 -9.21 23.07 20.78
C ASP A 55 -7.79 22.70 21.23
N ASP A 56 -7.39 21.43 21.13
CA ASP A 56 -5.98 21.06 21.26
C ASP A 56 -5.17 21.74 20.14
N THR A 57 -3.97 22.22 20.49
CA THR A 57 -3.02 22.75 19.53
C THR A 57 -1.69 22.04 19.71
N PHE A 58 -1.23 21.34 18.69
CA PHE A 58 0.05 20.65 18.69
C PHE A 58 1.04 21.40 17.78
N GLU A 59 2.16 21.75 18.32
CA GLU A 59 3.34 22.21 17.58
C GLU A 59 4.31 21.05 17.49
N ILE A 60 4.53 20.56 16.28
CA ILE A 60 5.32 19.36 15.98
C ILE A 60 6.56 19.76 15.21
N HIS A 61 7.70 19.25 15.64
CA HIS A 61 8.95 19.36 14.91
C HIS A 61 9.47 17.95 14.61
N LEU A 62 9.52 17.62 13.32
CA LEU A 62 10.01 16.35 12.81
C LEU A 62 11.50 16.44 12.51
N GLN A 63 12.25 15.43 12.90
CA GLN A 63 13.68 15.29 12.60
C GLN A 63 13.94 13.85 12.18
N SER A 64 14.18 13.63 10.90
CA SER A 64 14.54 12.32 10.38
C SER A 64 16.03 12.03 10.52
N ASN A 65 16.37 10.76 10.66
CA ASN A 65 17.71 10.22 10.48
C ASN A 65 17.55 8.84 9.84
N VAL A 66 18.04 8.68 8.63
CA VAL A 66 17.92 7.43 7.88
C VAL A 66 19.29 6.90 7.55
N LEU A 67 19.47 5.62 7.80
CA LEU A 67 20.61 4.84 7.36
C LEU A 67 20.08 3.64 6.54
N THR A 68 20.91 3.08 5.69
CA THR A 68 20.53 1.90 4.91
C THR A 68 21.45 0.71 5.21
N HIS A 69 21.00 -0.48 4.83
CA HIS A 69 21.91 -1.59 4.60
C HIS A 69 22.98 -1.19 3.57
N PRO A 70 24.17 -1.76 3.62
CA PRO A 70 25.17 -1.55 2.58
C PRO A 70 24.62 -1.94 1.20
N THR A 71 25.00 -1.19 0.19
CA THR A 71 24.74 -1.55 -1.21
C THR A 71 25.86 -2.45 -1.73
N ILE A 72 25.56 -3.23 -2.77
CA ILE A 72 26.53 -4.13 -3.41
C ILE A 72 27.73 -3.37 -3.99
N GLY A 73 27.49 -2.13 -4.42
CA GLY A 73 28.49 -1.23 -4.96
C GLY A 73 28.09 0.23 -4.71
N PRO A 74 28.87 1.20 -5.18
CA PRO A 74 28.49 2.60 -5.10
C PRO A 74 27.19 2.84 -5.88
N LEU A 75 26.25 3.58 -5.27
CA LEU A 75 24.96 3.90 -5.89
C LEU A 75 24.87 5.39 -6.21
N PHE A 76 24.66 5.73 -7.46
CA PHE A 76 24.45 7.11 -7.94
C PHE A 76 22.98 7.55 -7.87
N GLY A 77 22.08 6.64 -7.57
CA GLY A 77 20.65 6.93 -7.38
C GLY A 77 20.35 7.56 -6.01
N SER A 78 19.15 8.08 -5.86
CA SER A 78 18.65 8.60 -4.59
C SER A 78 17.22 8.18 -4.34
N PHE A 79 16.82 8.24 -3.05
CA PHE A 79 15.43 8.02 -2.63
C PHE A 79 14.92 9.27 -1.93
N LYS A 80 13.65 9.55 -2.11
CA LYS A 80 12.95 10.62 -1.38
C LYS A 80 12.28 10.03 -0.14
N LEU A 81 12.69 10.48 1.05
CA LEU A 81 11.94 10.28 2.29
C LEU A 81 10.87 11.35 2.39
N GLN A 82 9.65 10.97 2.76
CA GLN A 82 8.56 11.89 3.01
C GLN A 82 7.81 11.47 4.28
N ASN A 83 7.71 12.40 5.23
CA ASN A 83 7.00 12.25 6.48
C ASN A 83 5.83 13.24 6.49
N ASP A 84 4.62 12.76 6.41
CA ASP A 84 3.42 13.58 6.30
C ASP A 84 2.55 13.43 7.55
N VAL A 85 1.88 14.49 7.93
CA VAL A 85 1.02 14.56 9.12
C VAL A 85 -0.40 14.94 8.71
N PHE A 86 -1.37 14.13 9.13
CA PHE A 86 -2.79 14.29 8.82
C PHE A 86 -3.63 14.33 10.07
N PHE A 87 -4.72 15.09 10.03
CA PHE A 87 -5.74 15.11 11.07
C PHE A 87 -7.01 14.42 10.56
N CYS A 88 -7.45 13.37 11.26
CA CYS A 88 -8.65 12.59 10.94
C CYS A 88 -9.72 12.82 12.01
N PRO A 89 -10.78 13.57 11.71
CA PRO A 89 -11.90 13.74 12.63
C PRO A 89 -12.63 12.42 12.90
N ILE A 90 -12.93 12.12 14.16
CA ILE A 90 -13.70 10.92 14.54
C ILE A 90 -15.10 10.93 13.91
N ARG A 91 -15.64 12.10 13.70
CA ARG A 91 -16.96 12.29 13.06
C ARG A 91 -17.10 11.58 11.72
N LEU A 92 -16.02 11.47 10.95
CA LEU A 92 -16.02 10.80 9.65
C LEU A 92 -16.43 9.32 9.74
N TYR A 93 -16.24 8.71 10.91
CA TYR A 93 -16.44 7.27 11.15
C TYR A 93 -17.56 6.96 12.11
N ASN A 94 -18.54 7.87 12.23
CA ASN A 94 -19.77 7.65 13.00
C ASN A 94 -20.95 8.36 12.35
N SER A 95 -21.98 7.62 11.98
CA SER A 95 -23.16 8.13 11.24
C SER A 95 -23.91 9.26 11.97
N TRP A 96 -24.05 9.16 13.26
CA TRP A 96 -24.80 10.18 14.03
C TRP A 96 -24.04 11.48 14.16
N LEU A 97 -22.73 11.40 14.37
CA LEU A 97 -21.87 12.57 14.44
C LEU A 97 -21.71 13.20 13.04
N HIS A 98 -21.54 12.38 12.02
CA HIS A 98 -21.38 12.83 10.63
C HIS A 98 -22.65 13.55 10.13
N ASN A 99 -23.81 12.94 10.31
CA ASN A 99 -25.09 13.45 9.83
C ASN A 99 -25.76 14.42 10.81
N ASN A 100 -25.11 14.77 11.92
CA ASN A 100 -25.65 15.65 12.97
C ASN A 100 -27.01 15.17 13.52
N LYS A 101 -27.16 13.85 13.66
CA LYS A 101 -28.41 13.18 14.08
C LYS A 101 -28.48 12.91 15.60
N THR A 102 -27.64 13.54 16.41
CA THR A 102 -27.66 13.37 17.85
C THR A 102 -28.98 13.89 18.44
N LYS A 103 -29.69 13.02 19.14
CA LYS A 103 -31.00 13.35 19.74
C LYS A 103 -30.81 14.13 21.03
N ILE A 104 -31.80 14.93 21.39
CA ILE A 104 -31.86 15.61 22.70
C ILE A 104 -31.91 14.54 23.80
N GLY A 105 -31.05 14.69 24.82
CA GLY A 105 -30.98 13.74 25.93
C GLY A 105 -30.12 12.49 25.67
N LEU A 106 -29.55 12.34 24.49
CA LEU A 106 -28.62 11.26 24.18
C LEU A 106 -27.32 11.45 24.98
N LYS A 107 -26.91 10.41 25.71
CA LYS A 107 -25.58 10.37 26.33
C LYS A 107 -24.51 10.07 25.27
N MET A 108 -23.43 10.86 25.23
CA MET A 108 -22.32 10.61 24.29
C MET A 108 -21.69 9.23 24.48
N SER A 109 -21.73 8.66 25.70
CA SER A 109 -21.29 7.30 25.96
C SER A 109 -22.11 6.20 25.23
N ALA A 110 -23.29 6.53 24.73
CA ALA A 110 -24.10 5.62 23.93
C ALA A 110 -23.68 5.60 22.44
N ILE A 111 -22.90 6.60 21.98
CA ILE A 111 -22.38 6.63 20.61
C ILE A 111 -21.13 5.74 20.55
N LYS A 112 -21.22 4.65 19.81
CA LYS A 112 -20.12 3.71 19.64
C LYS A 112 -19.33 4.02 18.36
N LEU A 113 -18.01 3.85 18.41
CA LEU A 113 -17.12 3.95 17.27
C LEU A 113 -17.02 2.59 16.55
N PRO A 114 -16.64 2.54 15.27
CA PRO A 114 -16.38 1.29 14.59
C PRO A 114 -15.24 0.52 15.31
N GLN A 115 -15.35 -0.79 15.31
CA GLN A 115 -14.46 -1.67 16.09
C GLN A 115 -13.92 -2.80 15.21
N TRP A 116 -12.62 -3.05 15.32
CA TRP A 116 -11.99 -4.27 14.82
C TRP A 116 -12.19 -5.40 15.82
N VAL A 117 -12.62 -6.54 15.32
CA VAL A 117 -12.81 -7.75 16.12
C VAL A 117 -11.66 -8.70 15.83
N PHE A 118 -10.91 -9.05 16.87
CA PHE A 118 -9.82 -10.00 16.76
C PHE A 118 -10.12 -11.23 17.61
N GLU A 119 -9.77 -12.39 17.08
CA GLU A 119 -9.80 -13.62 17.85
C GLU A 119 -8.61 -13.66 18.82
N VAL A 120 -8.90 -14.07 20.05
CA VAL A 120 -7.91 -14.40 21.06
C VAL A 120 -7.89 -15.91 21.20
N ASN A 121 -6.73 -16.52 20.99
CA ASN A 121 -6.58 -17.96 21.11
C ASN A 121 -6.22 -18.36 22.53
N PRO A 122 -6.75 -19.49 23.03
CA PRO A 122 -6.36 -20.01 24.33
C PRO A 122 -4.90 -20.49 24.30
N LYS A 123 -4.19 -20.25 25.39
CA LYS A 123 -2.83 -20.76 25.58
C LYS A 123 -2.87 -22.31 25.62
N ARG A 124 -2.07 -22.95 24.78
CA ARG A 124 -1.96 -24.42 24.77
C ARG A 124 -0.92 -24.86 25.78
N ALA A 125 -1.20 -25.94 26.48
CA ALA A 125 -0.38 -26.42 27.60
C ALA A 125 1.09 -26.74 27.27
N ASN A 126 1.43 -26.90 25.97
CA ASN A 126 2.76 -27.30 25.50
C ASN A 126 3.45 -26.24 24.61
N GLU A 127 2.92 -25.03 24.52
CA GLU A 127 3.51 -23.96 23.73
C GLU A 127 4.30 -23.02 24.65
N ALA A 128 5.60 -22.95 24.41
CA ALA A 128 6.51 -22.13 25.21
C ALA A 128 6.42 -20.62 24.90
N SER A 129 5.66 -20.21 23.85
CA SER A 129 5.61 -18.84 23.40
C SER A 129 4.30 -18.16 23.74
N ASP A 130 4.39 -17.00 24.40
CA ASP A 130 3.27 -16.08 24.58
C ASP A 130 2.92 -15.33 23.27
N GLU A 131 3.51 -15.74 22.15
CA GLU A 131 3.47 -15.03 20.86
C GLU A 131 2.22 -15.30 20.03
N ILE A 132 1.43 -16.30 20.37
CA ILE A 132 0.27 -16.75 19.57
C ILE A 132 -0.78 -15.65 19.33
N ASN A 133 -0.86 -14.67 20.22
CA ASN A 133 -1.80 -13.55 20.15
C ASN A 133 -1.09 -12.20 19.89
N MET A 134 0.19 -12.22 19.53
CA MET A 134 0.94 -11.01 19.20
C MET A 134 0.79 -10.67 17.71
N THR A 135 0.74 -9.38 17.40
CA THR A 135 0.83 -8.89 16.02
C THR A 135 2.29 -8.76 15.61
N HIS A 136 2.57 -8.98 14.32
CA HIS A 136 3.95 -8.81 13.84
C HIS A 136 4.41 -7.35 14.02
N PRO A 137 5.66 -7.11 14.48
CA PRO A 137 6.16 -5.77 14.76
C PRO A 137 6.11 -4.80 13.57
N SER A 138 6.20 -5.30 12.35
CA SER A 138 6.14 -4.50 11.11
C SER A 138 4.74 -4.45 10.47
N SER A 139 3.71 -4.99 11.10
CA SER A 139 2.34 -4.93 10.56
C SER A 139 1.67 -3.59 10.82
N LEU A 140 0.68 -3.23 9.99
CA LEU A 140 -0.12 -2.01 10.18
C LEU A 140 -0.70 -1.90 11.60
N TRP A 141 -1.20 -3.02 12.13
CA TRP A 141 -1.81 -3.06 13.47
C TRP A 141 -0.83 -2.69 14.57
N ASN A 142 0.41 -3.21 14.48
CA ASN A 142 1.45 -2.90 15.44
C ASN A 142 1.86 -1.42 15.37
N TYR A 143 1.99 -0.86 14.18
CA TYR A 143 2.28 0.57 13.98
C TYR A 143 1.19 1.48 14.53
N LEU A 144 -0.08 1.05 14.46
CA LEU A 144 -1.21 1.78 15.04
C LEU A 144 -1.41 1.53 16.53
N GLY A 145 -0.52 0.74 17.16
CA GLY A 145 -0.47 0.55 18.61
C GLY A 145 -1.06 -0.76 19.12
N LEU A 146 -1.57 -1.65 18.26
CA LEU A 146 -2.06 -2.97 18.64
C LEU A 146 -0.92 -4.00 18.55
N ARG A 147 -0.27 -4.29 19.67
CA ARG A 147 0.85 -5.25 19.72
C ARG A 147 0.42 -6.68 20.00
N GLY A 148 -0.76 -6.87 20.53
CA GLY A 148 -1.31 -8.20 20.80
C GLY A 148 -2.78 -8.13 21.22
N THR A 149 -3.48 -9.26 21.05
CA THR A 149 -4.91 -9.33 21.33
C THR A 149 -5.22 -9.73 22.78
N GLY A 150 -4.25 -10.23 23.51
CA GLY A 150 -4.38 -10.66 24.91
C GLY A 150 -4.32 -12.17 25.07
N THR A 151 -4.58 -12.64 26.29
CA THR A 151 -4.56 -14.06 26.65
C THR A 151 -5.91 -14.49 27.24
N ILE A 152 -6.23 -15.77 27.15
CA ILE A 152 -7.43 -16.36 27.76
C ILE A 152 -7.00 -17.25 28.91
N GLU A 153 -7.65 -17.08 30.07
CA GLU A 153 -7.47 -17.91 31.25
C GLU A 153 -8.67 -18.84 31.45
N GLY A 154 -8.40 -20.07 31.80
CA GLY A 154 -9.39 -21.04 32.27
C GLY A 154 -10.35 -21.62 31.21
N VAL A 155 -10.19 -21.31 29.94
CA VAL A 155 -11.06 -21.82 28.86
C VAL A 155 -10.24 -22.21 27.64
N SER A 156 -10.58 -23.34 27.02
CA SER A 156 -9.90 -23.85 25.81
C SER A 156 -10.49 -23.33 24.49
N ALA A 157 -11.54 -22.48 24.56
CA ALA A 157 -12.19 -21.95 23.36
C ALA A 157 -11.68 -20.54 23.02
N THR A 158 -11.61 -20.22 21.74
CA THR A 158 -11.32 -18.86 21.25
C THR A 158 -12.35 -17.85 21.73
N LYS A 159 -11.93 -16.63 22.00
CA LYS A 159 -12.78 -15.49 22.37
C LYS A 159 -12.51 -14.34 21.42
N GLU A 160 -13.47 -13.45 21.29
CA GLU A 160 -13.33 -12.21 20.54
C GLU A 160 -13.00 -11.04 21.46
N ARG A 161 -12.18 -10.13 20.96
CA ARG A 161 -11.88 -8.85 21.58
C ARG A 161 -11.97 -7.73 20.59
N ASP A 162 -12.66 -6.64 20.99
CA ASP A 162 -12.92 -5.49 20.15
C ASP A 162 -11.89 -4.38 20.41
N PHE A 163 -11.43 -3.74 19.34
CA PHE A 163 -10.51 -2.61 19.38
C PHE A 163 -11.03 -1.45 18.52
N ASN A 164 -10.62 -0.24 18.85
CA ASN A 164 -10.98 0.94 18.07
C ASN A 164 -10.44 0.88 16.64
N ALA A 165 -11.32 0.96 15.66
CA ALA A 165 -10.97 0.88 14.25
C ALA A 165 -10.62 2.23 13.61
N VAL A 166 -10.91 3.36 14.25
CA VAL A 166 -10.76 4.70 13.66
C VAL A 166 -9.36 4.99 13.13
N PRO A 167 -8.25 4.68 13.84
CA PRO A 167 -6.91 4.93 13.30
C PRO A 167 -6.62 4.18 12.01
N ALA A 168 -7.05 2.92 11.91
CA ALA A 168 -6.83 2.10 10.70
C ALA A 168 -7.70 2.58 9.54
N LEU A 169 -8.96 2.89 9.80
CA LEU A 169 -9.86 3.48 8.80
C LEU A 169 -9.32 4.83 8.31
N GLY A 170 -8.82 5.65 9.23
CA GLY A 170 -8.16 6.91 8.90
C GLY A 170 -6.92 6.73 8.03
N TYR A 171 -6.14 5.69 8.26
CA TYR A 171 -4.98 5.35 7.45
C TYR A 171 -5.36 5.06 5.99
N TYR A 172 -6.37 4.21 5.74
CA TYR A 172 -6.83 3.91 4.38
C TYR A 172 -7.50 5.11 3.70
N ASP A 173 -8.23 5.90 4.45
CA ASP A 173 -8.87 7.13 3.94
C ASP A 173 -7.81 8.20 3.55
N ILE A 174 -6.73 8.33 4.34
CA ILE A 174 -5.57 9.16 3.98
C ILE A 174 -4.93 8.63 2.69
N PHE A 175 -4.69 7.31 2.60
CA PHE A 175 -4.12 6.71 1.41
C PHE A 175 -4.93 7.08 0.16
N LYS A 176 -6.24 6.83 0.18
CA LYS A 176 -7.13 7.12 -0.93
C LYS A 176 -7.06 8.59 -1.37
N ASN A 177 -7.05 9.51 -0.41
CA ASN A 177 -7.15 10.94 -0.73
C ASN A 177 -5.83 11.59 -1.15
N TYR A 178 -4.68 11.06 -0.67
CA TYR A 178 -3.38 11.74 -0.82
C TYR A 178 -2.30 10.93 -1.51
N TYR A 179 -2.38 9.60 -1.54
CA TYR A 179 -1.31 8.74 -2.08
C TYR A 179 -1.76 7.83 -3.22
N ALA A 180 -3.06 7.59 -3.36
CA ALA A 180 -3.59 6.74 -4.41
C ALA A 180 -3.53 7.43 -5.77
N ASN A 181 -3.27 6.65 -6.81
CA ASN A 181 -3.50 7.08 -8.18
C ASN A 181 -5.01 6.99 -8.46
N LYS A 182 -5.68 8.13 -8.51
CA LYS A 182 -7.13 8.18 -8.74
C LYS A 182 -7.53 7.94 -10.21
N GLN A 183 -6.56 7.78 -11.07
CA GLN A 183 -6.77 7.40 -12.46
C GLN A 183 -6.94 5.88 -12.63
N GLU A 184 -6.61 5.13 -11.57
CA GLU A 184 -6.83 3.70 -11.47
C GLU A 184 -7.81 3.40 -10.34
N ASP A 185 -8.69 2.43 -10.54
CA ASP A 185 -9.56 1.93 -9.47
C ASP A 185 -8.80 0.97 -8.53
N ASN A 186 -7.63 0.48 -8.92
CA ASN A 186 -6.86 -0.48 -8.16
C ASN A 186 -5.81 0.16 -7.27
N PHE A 187 -5.62 -0.42 -6.09
CA PHE A 187 -4.47 -0.17 -5.23
C PHE A 187 -3.94 -1.47 -4.66
N TYR A 188 -2.77 -1.41 -4.04
CA TYR A 188 -2.08 -2.60 -3.55
C TYR A 188 -1.69 -2.43 -2.09
N PHE A 189 -1.93 -3.46 -1.30
CA PHE A 189 -1.40 -3.54 0.05
C PHE A 189 -0.56 -4.80 0.25
N VAL A 190 0.30 -4.77 1.25
CA VAL A 190 1.18 -5.89 1.58
C VAL A 190 0.35 -6.96 2.29
N ASP A 191 0.34 -8.15 1.70
CA ASP A 191 -0.31 -9.33 2.25
C ASP A 191 0.66 -10.51 2.23
N TYR A 192 1.32 -10.75 3.35
CA TYR A 192 2.12 -11.94 3.56
C TYR A 192 1.32 -13.11 4.10
N PHE A 193 0.02 -12.91 4.29
CA PHE A 193 -0.80 -13.94 4.84
C PHE A 193 -0.92 -15.10 3.86
N ASN A 194 -0.07 -16.07 4.04
CA ASN A 194 -0.09 -17.31 3.31
C ASN A 194 -1.23 -18.17 3.84
N ARG A 195 -2.36 -18.07 3.23
CA ARG A 195 -3.39 -19.11 3.35
C ARG A 195 -2.88 -20.30 2.61
N ALA A 196 -2.18 -21.15 3.32
CA ALA A 196 -1.53 -22.30 2.76
C ALA A 196 -2.51 -23.25 2.08
N ILE A 197 -2.21 -23.63 0.87
CA ILE A 197 -2.80 -24.81 0.28
C ILE A 197 -2.12 -26.00 0.92
N LYS A 198 -2.86 -26.78 1.69
CA LYS A 198 -2.37 -28.04 2.25
C LYS A 198 -2.51 -29.12 1.20
N ALA A 199 -1.39 -29.68 0.78
CA ALA A 199 -1.35 -30.92 0.05
C ALA A 199 -0.66 -31.97 0.90
N THR A 200 -1.33 -33.06 1.16
CA THR A 200 -0.71 -34.22 1.77
C THR A 200 -0.37 -35.21 0.67
N VAL A 201 0.91 -35.36 0.38
CA VAL A 201 1.40 -36.33 -0.59
C VAL A 201 2.05 -37.50 0.20
N TYR A 202 1.51 -38.70 0.05
CA TYR A 202 2.12 -39.91 0.60
C TYR A 202 2.95 -40.56 -0.49
N THR A 203 4.24 -40.58 -0.33
CA THR A 203 5.16 -41.32 -1.18
C THR A 203 5.54 -42.64 -0.47
N GLY A 204 4.65 -43.58 -0.43
CA GLY A 204 4.92 -44.92 0.14
C GLY A 204 4.38 -45.99 -0.77
N THR A 205 5.04 -47.16 -0.78
CA THR A 205 4.72 -48.35 -1.59
C THR A 205 3.41 -49.05 -1.21
N SER A 206 2.57 -48.46 -0.37
CA SER A 206 1.27 -49.04 -0.02
C SER A 206 0.16 -48.02 -0.10
N SER A 207 -0.58 -48.16 -1.17
CA SER A 207 -2.01 -47.81 -1.34
C SER A 207 -2.52 -46.45 -0.86
N GLY A 208 -2.77 -45.58 -1.82
CA GLY A 208 -3.92 -44.67 -1.73
C GLY A 208 -3.77 -43.51 -0.75
N GLY A 209 -2.80 -42.63 -0.95
CA GLY A 209 -2.81 -41.34 -0.31
C GLY A 209 -3.85 -40.40 -0.97
N THR A 210 -4.79 -39.94 -0.21
CA THR A 210 -5.75 -38.91 -0.68
C THR A 210 -5.12 -37.56 -0.54
N ILE A 211 -4.92 -36.84 -1.64
CA ILE A 211 -4.60 -35.40 -1.59
C ILE A 211 -5.89 -34.65 -1.35
N VAL A 212 -6.00 -34.04 -0.20
CA VAL A 212 -7.07 -33.09 0.06
C VAL A 212 -6.54 -31.70 -0.28
N VAL A 213 -6.89 -31.22 -1.46
CA VAL A 213 -6.66 -29.83 -1.85
C VAL A 213 -7.76 -28.99 -1.26
N THR A 214 -7.47 -28.31 -0.18
CA THR A 214 -8.35 -27.26 0.32
C THR A 214 -7.85 -25.92 -0.17
N SER A 215 -8.40 -25.45 -1.28
CA SER A 215 -8.17 -24.11 -1.78
C SER A 215 -9.09 -23.17 -1.02
N ASN A 216 -8.56 -22.48 -0.02
CA ASN A 216 -9.25 -21.37 0.62
C ASN A 216 -8.53 -20.04 0.34
N ASN A 217 -7.79 -19.96 -0.77
CA ASN A 217 -6.99 -18.77 -0.99
C ASN A 217 -7.11 -18.14 -2.36
N PRO A 218 -7.47 -16.87 -2.39
CA PRO A 218 -7.56 -16.07 -3.61
C PRO A 218 -6.21 -15.61 -4.18
N ASN A 219 -5.05 -15.84 -3.49
CA ASN A 219 -3.98 -14.93 -3.77
C ASN A 219 -2.90 -15.36 -4.76
N ARG A 220 -2.64 -16.65 -5.03
CA ARG A 220 -1.52 -16.96 -5.96
C ARG A 220 -1.52 -18.36 -6.52
N ILE A 221 -1.81 -19.33 -5.70
CA ILE A 221 -2.02 -20.69 -6.13
C ILE A 221 -3.52 -20.93 -6.15
N ASN A 222 -4.08 -21.03 -7.33
CA ASN A 222 -5.50 -21.25 -7.51
C ASN A 222 -5.88 -22.71 -7.25
N GLY A 223 -4.97 -23.63 -7.52
CA GLY A 223 -5.17 -25.03 -7.33
C GLY A 223 -3.89 -25.82 -7.19
N LEU A 224 -3.99 -26.94 -6.52
CA LEU A 224 -2.95 -27.97 -6.45
C LEU A 224 -3.63 -29.30 -6.74
N THR A 225 -3.26 -29.93 -7.84
CA THR A 225 -3.88 -31.17 -8.29
C THR A 225 -2.82 -32.28 -8.41
N LEU A 226 -3.10 -33.45 -7.87
CA LEU A 226 -2.30 -34.64 -8.16
C LEU A 226 -2.81 -35.28 -9.45
N LEU A 227 -2.02 -35.23 -10.50
CA LEU A 227 -2.39 -35.83 -11.80
C LEU A 227 -2.20 -37.36 -11.80
N GLU A 228 -1.14 -37.82 -11.15
CA GLU A 228 -0.74 -39.24 -11.03
C GLU A 228 -0.06 -39.47 -9.69
N THR A 229 0.31 -40.70 -9.38
CA THR A 229 0.93 -41.05 -8.10
C THR A 229 2.19 -40.22 -7.73
N ASN A 230 2.81 -39.59 -8.70
CA ASN A 230 4.05 -38.83 -8.51
C ASN A 230 4.07 -37.47 -9.24
N ARG A 231 2.96 -37.04 -9.83
CA ARG A 231 2.89 -35.73 -10.54
C ARG A 231 1.96 -34.76 -9.85
N ILE A 232 2.44 -33.56 -9.61
CA ILE A 232 1.70 -32.47 -9.00
C ILE A 232 1.56 -31.34 -10.03
N GLU A 233 0.34 -30.87 -10.23
CA GLU A 233 0.05 -29.65 -10.96
C GLU A 233 -0.23 -28.52 -9.97
N ILE A 234 0.48 -27.40 -10.12
CA ILE A 234 0.32 -26.18 -9.33
C ILE A 234 -0.22 -25.12 -10.26
N GLN A 235 -1.48 -24.76 -10.09
CA GLN A 235 -2.13 -23.72 -10.85
C GLN A 235 -2.01 -22.38 -10.11
N LEU A 236 -1.50 -21.36 -10.80
CA LEU A 236 -1.45 -19.99 -10.31
C LEU A 236 -2.70 -19.22 -10.73
N ASN A 237 -3.03 -18.14 -10.01
CA ASN A 237 -4.05 -17.19 -10.46
C ASN A 237 -3.61 -16.52 -11.77
N GLU A 238 -4.58 -16.14 -12.60
CA GLU A 238 -4.34 -15.55 -13.93
C GLU A 238 -3.48 -14.27 -13.89
N GLU A 239 -3.50 -13.56 -12.75
CA GLU A 239 -2.72 -12.33 -12.53
C GLU A 239 -1.22 -12.59 -12.31
N PHE A 240 -0.81 -13.83 -12.05
CA PHE A 240 0.58 -14.20 -11.75
C PHE A 240 1.21 -14.97 -12.90
N ILE A 241 1.83 -14.23 -13.83
CA ILE A 241 2.67 -14.82 -14.86
C ILE A 241 4.12 -14.77 -14.38
N MET A 242 4.70 -15.93 -14.14
CA MET A 242 6.13 -16.10 -13.80
C MET A 242 6.79 -16.98 -14.86
N ASP A 243 8.09 -16.83 -15.06
CA ASP A 243 8.85 -17.87 -15.73
C ASP A 243 9.19 -19.02 -14.74
N GLN A 244 9.69 -20.16 -15.26
CA GLN A 244 10.02 -21.32 -14.45
C GLN A 244 11.03 -20.99 -13.36
N ASN A 245 12.12 -20.30 -13.70
CA ASN A 245 13.19 -20.02 -12.74
C ASN A 245 12.69 -19.09 -11.62
N GLU A 246 11.91 -18.12 -11.99
CA GLU A 246 11.30 -17.17 -11.07
C GLU A 246 10.30 -17.86 -10.14
N PHE A 247 9.48 -18.78 -10.66
CA PHE A 247 8.57 -19.59 -9.86
C PHE A 247 9.32 -20.48 -8.88
N GLU A 248 10.36 -21.16 -9.32
CA GLU A 248 11.16 -22.06 -8.49
C GLU A 248 11.92 -21.31 -7.39
N ALA A 249 12.49 -20.15 -7.70
CA ALA A 249 13.20 -19.32 -6.73
C ALA A 249 12.28 -18.78 -5.62
N ASN A 250 11.01 -18.53 -5.97
CA ASN A 250 10.04 -17.92 -5.05
C ASN A 250 9.06 -18.92 -4.42
N THR A 251 9.23 -20.22 -4.68
CA THR A 251 8.32 -21.25 -4.16
C THR A 251 9.02 -22.17 -3.17
N THR A 252 8.41 -22.32 -2.01
CA THR A 252 8.90 -23.19 -0.94
C THR A 252 7.90 -24.28 -0.60
N ILE A 253 8.41 -25.43 -0.18
CA ILE A 253 7.63 -26.53 0.35
C ILE A 253 7.85 -26.62 1.85
N THR A 254 6.77 -26.69 2.60
CA THR A 254 6.83 -26.98 4.03
C THR A 254 6.56 -28.45 4.27
N ILE A 255 7.52 -29.14 4.87
CA ILE A 255 7.47 -30.58 5.15
C ILE A 255 7.37 -30.77 6.66
N ARG A 256 6.45 -31.62 7.08
CA ARG A 256 6.37 -32.10 8.46
C ARG A 256 7.04 -33.43 8.58
N GLU A 257 8.19 -33.48 9.24
CA GLU A 257 8.95 -34.70 9.50
C GLU A 257 8.53 -35.28 10.84
N LYS A 258 8.29 -36.60 10.82
CA LYS A 258 8.03 -37.36 12.04
C LYS A 258 9.35 -37.91 12.57
N THR A 259 9.85 -37.31 13.64
CA THR A 259 11.02 -37.88 14.35
C THR A 259 10.52 -38.90 15.37
N SER A 260 10.78 -40.17 15.14
CA SER A 260 10.45 -41.24 16.06
C SER A 260 11.60 -41.46 17.05
N THR A 261 11.45 -40.89 18.25
CA THR A 261 12.19 -41.40 19.41
C THR A 261 11.27 -42.37 20.14
N PRO A 262 11.73 -43.53 20.62
CA PRO A 262 10.88 -44.48 21.33
C PRO A 262 10.17 -43.78 22.49
N GLY A 263 8.84 -43.75 22.44
CA GLY A 263 7.99 -43.15 23.49
C GLY A 263 7.51 -41.72 23.27
N LEU A 264 8.04 -40.94 22.29
CA LEU A 264 7.58 -39.57 21.99
C LEU A 264 7.61 -39.33 20.48
N THR A 265 6.44 -39.09 19.89
CA THR A 265 6.36 -38.62 18.51
C THR A 265 6.51 -37.12 18.50
N LYS A 266 7.67 -36.64 18.10
CA LYS A 266 7.88 -35.20 17.81
C LYS A 266 7.74 -34.98 16.32
N TYR A 267 7.19 -33.81 15.96
CA TYR A 267 7.13 -33.38 14.58
C TYR A 267 8.00 -32.13 14.43
N SER A 268 8.87 -32.12 13.45
CA SER A 268 9.57 -30.91 13.01
C SER A 268 8.94 -30.42 11.72
N ILE A 269 8.83 -29.12 11.59
CA ILE A 269 8.32 -28.46 10.38
C ILE A 269 9.47 -27.67 9.76
N ASN A 270 9.87 -28.09 8.57
CA ASN A 270 10.98 -27.47 7.86
C ASN A 270 10.51 -26.94 6.51
N LYS A 271 11.05 -25.76 6.11
CA LYS A 271 10.80 -25.17 4.78
C LYS A 271 11.98 -25.48 3.87
N TYR A 272 11.68 -25.90 2.66
CA TYR A 272 12.66 -26.26 1.65
C TYR A 272 12.33 -25.59 0.31
N PRO A 273 13.33 -25.28 -0.53
CA PRO A 273 13.09 -24.90 -1.91
C PRO A 273 12.32 -25.99 -2.66
N ILE A 274 11.42 -25.58 -3.55
CA ILE A 274 10.60 -26.52 -4.34
C ILE A 274 11.47 -27.50 -5.13
N THR A 275 12.58 -27.04 -5.67
CA THR A 275 13.53 -27.81 -6.50
C THR A 275 14.21 -28.95 -5.76
N GLN A 276 14.23 -28.92 -4.43
CA GLN A 276 14.84 -30.01 -3.63
C GLN A 276 14.08 -31.31 -3.77
N PHE A 277 12.75 -31.26 -3.80
CA PHE A 277 11.89 -32.45 -3.81
C PHE A 277 11.08 -32.61 -5.10
N LEU A 278 10.94 -31.56 -5.89
CA LEU A 278 10.19 -31.56 -7.14
C LEU A 278 11.12 -31.31 -8.33
N GLN A 279 10.81 -31.96 -9.44
CA GLN A 279 11.47 -31.73 -10.73
C GLN A 279 10.44 -31.19 -11.71
N PHE A 280 10.75 -30.09 -12.34
CA PHE A 280 9.92 -29.47 -13.36
C PHE A 280 9.70 -30.41 -14.56
N VAL A 281 8.47 -30.44 -15.05
CA VAL A 281 8.07 -31.20 -16.24
C VAL A 281 7.61 -30.27 -17.36
N SER A 282 6.61 -29.44 -17.08
CA SER A 282 6.02 -28.55 -18.09
C SER A 282 5.30 -27.38 -17.47
N TYR A 283 5.15 -26.33 -18.25
CA TYR A 283 4.26 -25.20 -17.98
C TYR A 283 3.16 -25.16 -19.03
N THR A 284 1.91 -25.01 -18.58
CA THR A 284 0.74 -24.91 -19.43
C THR A 284 0.20 -23.47 -19.38
N PRO A 285 0.44 -22.65 -20.44
CA PRO A 285 0.04 -21.24 -20.41
C PRO A 285 -1.47 -21.02 -20.33
N ALA A 286 -2.27 -21.92 -20.93
CA ALA A 286 -3.73 -21.79 -20.97
C ALA A 286 -4.40 -21.83 -19.58
N THR A 287 -3.79 -22.54 -18.64
CA THR A 287 -4.28 -22.70 -17.26
C THR A 287 -3.37 -22.06 -16.25
N ASN A 288 -2.30 -21.39 -16.69
CA ASN A 288 -1.23 -20.86 -15.83
C ASN A 288 -0.75 -21.89 -14.79
N SER A 289 -0.45 -23.10 -15.26
CA SER A 289 -0.15 -24.26 -14.41
C SER A 289 1.26 -24.77 -14.62
N TYR A 290 1.95 -25.06 -13.53
CA TYR A 290 3.25 -25.71 -13.48
C TYR A 290 3.08 -27.18 -13.08
N THR A 291 3.62 -28.10 -13.87
CA THR A 291 3.63 -29.53 -13.58
C THR A 291 4.99 -29.97 -13.10
N TYR A 292 5.02 -30.66 -11.96
CA TYR A 292 6.22 -31.19 -11.35
C TYR A 292 6.09 -32.70 -11.09
N ILE A 293 7.22 -33.43 -11.16
CA ILE A 293 7.36 -34.79 -10.69
C ILE A 293 8.03 -34.79 -9.31
N ILE A 294 7.49 -35.57 -8.40
CA ILE A 294 8.11 -35.79 -7.08
C ILE A 294 9.35 -36.66 -7.28
N LYS A 295 10.52 -36.14 -6.88
CA LYS A 295 11.78 -36.87 -6.94
C LYS A 295 11.74 -38.08 -5.98
N PRO A 296 12.08 -39.31 -6.43
CA PRO A 296 12.18 -40.41 -5.54
C PRO A 296 13.35 -40.20 -4.56
N SER A 297 13.05 -40.06 -3.29
CA SER A 297 14.07 -40.02 -2.23
C SER A 297 13.67 -40.96 -1.13
N ALA A 298 14.66 -41.70 -0.57
CA ALA A 298 14.43 -42.63 0.53
C ALA A 298 13.90 -41.94 1.80
N GLU A 299 14.15 -40.65 1.93
CA GLU A 299 13.70 -39.82 3.05
C GLU A 299 12.23 -39.39 2.91
N LEU A 300 11.69 -39.32 1.69
CA LEU A 300 10.30 -38.92 1.41
C LEU A 300 9.24 -39.99 1.73
N ALA A 301 9.64 -41.26 1.96
CA ALA A 301 8.69 -42.35 2.22
C ALA A 301 7.82 -42.14 3.49
N GLN A 302 8.18 -41.19 4.35
CA GLN A 302 7.46 -40.86 5.58
C GLN A 302 7.13 -39.35 5.71
N ILE A 303 7.28 -38.57 4.64
CA ILE A 303 7.15 -37.11 4.68
C ILE A 303 5.79 -36.72 4.13
N THR A 304 5.10 -35.86 4.86
CA THR A 304 3.87 -35.21 4.42
C THR A 304 4.21 -33.80 3.99
N ILE A 305 4.00 -33.49 2.72
CA ILE A 305 4.09 -32.13 2.23
C ILE A 305 2.87 -31.36 2.77
N TYR A 306 3.14 -30.44 3.68
CA TYR A 306 2.09 -29.69 4.34
C TYR A 306 1.62 -28.51 3.50
N GLN A 307 2.54 -27.96 2.70
CA GLN A 307 2.28 -26.67 2.08
C GLN A 307 3.26 -26.40 0.95
N ILE A 308 2.72 -26.04 -0.20
CA ILE A 308 3.49 -25.40 -1.26
C ILE A 308 3.12 -23.93 -1.26
N GLN A 309 4.12 -23.08 -1.13
CA GLN A 309 3.94 -21.65 -1.00
C GLN A 309 4.84 -20.95 -2.02
N THR A 310 4.26 -20.09 -2.86
CA THR A 310 5.04 -19.16 -3.65
C THR A 310 5.15 -17.82 -2.93
N LEU A 311 6.36 -17.30 -2.82
CA LEU A 311 6.65 -16.04 -2.14
C LEU A 311 6.47 -14.82 -3.05
N LYS A 312 6.35 -15.01 -4.37
CA LYS A 312 6.13 -13.89 -5.29
C LYS A 312 4.68 -13.41 -5.22
N GLY A 313 4.52 -12.11 -5.23
CA GLY A 313 3.24 -11.44 -5.09
C GLY A 313 2.93 -11.15 -3.62
N LYS A 314 3.85 -10.48 -2.95
CA LYS A 314 3.76 -9.82 -1.66
C LYS A 314 2.55 -8.88 -1.57
N LEU A 315 2.06 -8.42 -2.72
CA LEU A 315 1.06 -7.38 -2.85
C LEU A 315 -0.29 -7.96 -3.25
N GLN A 316 -1.34 -7.45 -2.62
CA GLN A 316 -2.73 -7.80 -2.89
C GLN A 316 -3.43 -6.62 -3.53
N ALA A 317 -3.96 -6.83 -4.73
CA ALA A 317 -4.77 -5.84 -5.42
C ALA A 317 -6.14 -5.69 -4.76
N GLN A 318 -6.57 -4.45 -4.56
CA GLN A 318 -7.87 -4.06 -4.04
C GLN A 318 -8.40 -2.86 -4.82
N LYS A 319 -9.68 -2.60 -4.71
CA LYS A 319 -10.30 -1.44 -5.36
C LYS A 319 -10.35 -0.24 -4.44
N LEU A 320 -10.09 0.95 -4.97
CA LEU A 320 -10.26 2.19 -4.21
C LEU A 320 -11.71 2.39 -3.78
N SER A 321 -12.66 1.94 -4.59
CA SER A 321 -14.09 1.92 -4.25
C SER A 321 -14.41 1.12 -2.98
N ASP A 322 -13.62 0.09 -2.64
CA ASP A 322 -13.81 -0.68 -1.39
C ASP A 322 -13.64 0.21 -0.15
N ILE A 323 -12.78 1.22 -0.20
CA ILE A 323 -12.59 2.18 0.91
C ILE A 323 -13.83 3.05 1.08
N ASP A 324 -14.47 3.47 -0.03
CA ASP A 324 -15.73 4.20 0.02
C ASP A 324 -16.88 3.34 0.52
N GLU A 325 -16.97 2.10 0.07
CA GLU A 325 -17.99 1.16 0.50
C GLU A 325 -17.91 0.89 2.02
N ILE A 326 -16.70 0.76 2.56
CA ILE A 326 -16.47 0.71 4.02
C ILE A 326 -17.10 1.93 4.72
N ARG A 327 -16.86 3.11 4.18
CA ARG A 327 -17.40 4.35 4.74
C ARG A 327 -18.92 4.43 4.62
N GLU A 328 -19.49 3.98 3.52
CA GLU A 328 -20.95 3.91 3.34
C GLU A 328 -21.61 2.96 4.34
N ILE A 329 -21.02 1.80 4.58
CA ILE A 329 -21.47 0.86 5.62
C ILE A 329 -21.44 1.54 7.00
N ILE A 330 -20.34 2.24 7.33
CA ILE A 330 -20.22 2.96 8.60
C ILE A 330 -21.33 4.02 8.73
N LEU A 331 -21.57 4.79 7.68
CA LEU A 331 -22.57 5.87 7.69
C LEU A 331 -24.01 5.33 7.66
N GLY A 332 -24.21 4.13 7.13
CA GLY A 332 -25.49 3.40 7.19
C GLY A 332 -25.79 2.77 8.55
N THR A 333 -24.78 2.57 9.38
CA THR A 333 -24.93 1.94 10.71
C THR A 333 -25.51 2.95 11.71
N GLN A 334 -26.27 2.48 12.69
CA GLN A 334 -26.77 3.36 13.76
C GLN A 334 -25.60 3.75 14.69
N GLY A 335 -25.52 5.02 15.08
CA GLY A 335 -24.42 5.56 15.88
C GLY A 335 -24.27 4.97 17.28
N ASN A 336 -25.29 4.31 17.82
CA ASN A 336 -25.23 3.60 19.10
C ASN A 336 -24.85 2.11 18.94
N THR A 337 -24.85 1.59 17.72
CA THR A 337 -24.41 0.23 17.40
C THR A 337 -23.08 0.33 16.67
N PRO A 338 -21.98 -0.22 17.18
CA PRO A 338 -20.71 -0.16 16.50
C PRO A 338 -20.75 -1.08 15.27
N TRP A 339 -20.14 -0.63 14.19
CA TRP A 339 -19.81 -1.55 13.12
C TRP A 339 -18.63 -2.43 13.58
N ARG A 340 -18.88 -3.73 13.68
CA ARG A 340 -17.88 -4.72 14.08
C ARG A 340 -17.28 -5.33 12.82
N ILE A 341 -16.02 -5.05 12.60
CA ILE A 341 -15.24 -5.54 11.46
C ILE A 341 -14.56 -6.83 11.93
N ALA A 342 -15.13 -7.98 11.53
CA ALA A 342 -14.64 -9.31 11.92
C ALA A 342 -14.23 -10.10 10.69
N ALA A 343 -13.42 -11.14 10.89
CA ALA A 343 -13.21 -12.18 9.89
C ALA A 343 -14.57 -12.76 9.47
N ASN A 344 -14.77 -12.98 8.18
CA ASN A 344 -16.04 -13.41 7.57
C ASN A 344 -17.17 -12.36 7.55
N ASN A 345 -16.89 -11.10 7.82
CA ASN A 345 -17.84 -10.01 7.59
C ASN A 345 -17.65 -9.46 6.17
N THR A 346 -18.11 -10.21 5.18
CA THR A 346 -17.63 -10.20 3.79
C THR A 346 -18.48 -9.40 2.83
N THR A 347 -18.97 -8.25 3.23
CA THR A 347 -19.56 -7.32 2.25
C THR A 347 -18.50 -6.64 1.39
N VAL A 348 -17.31 -6.41 1.94
CA VAL A 348 -16.20 -5.73 1.27
C VAL A 348 -15.00 -6.66 1.20
N LYS A 349 -14.51 -6.96 -0.01
CA LYS A 349 -13.38 -7.90 -0.23
C LYS A 349 -12.12 -7.52 0.52
N MET A 350 -11.79 -6.24 0.58
CA MET A 350 -10.62 -5.73 1.31
C MET A 350 -10.60 -6.20 2.77
N LEU A 351 -11.76 -6.28 3.43
CA LEU A 351 -11.85 -6.70 4.83
C LEU A 351 -11.56 -8.18 5.04
N ASP A 352 -11.85 -9.02 4.05
CA ASP A 352 -11.51 -10.44 4.09
C ASP A 352 -10.01 -10.69 4.26
N TYR A 353 -9.19 -9.80 3.67
CA TYR A 353 -7.74 -9.88 3.77
C TYR A 353 -7.19 -9.24 5.04
N LEU A 354 -7.87 -8.24 5.57
CA LEU A 354 -7.43 -7.51 6.75
C LEU A 354 -7.88 -8.17 8.06
N CYS A 355 -8.98 -8.90 8.02
CA CYS A 355 -9.48 -9.65 9.15
C CYS A 355 -8.88 -11.06 9.16
N LYS A 356 -8.50 -11.54 10.32
CA LYS A 356 -8.01 -12.91 10.46
C LYS A 356 -9.14 -13.88 10.12
N PRO A 357 -8.95 -14.82 9.19
CA PRO A 357 -9.92 -15.87 8.98
C PRO A 357 -10.03 -16.74 10.22
N SER A 358 -11.26 -17.06 10.64
CA SER A 358 -11.47 -18.02 11.70
C SER A 358 -11.07 -19.41 11.20
N ASN A 359 -9.91 -19.88 11.62
CA ASN A 359 -9.43 -21.23 11.32
C ASN A 359 -9.78 -22.16 12.47
N SER A 360 -11.00 -22.65 12.50
CA SER A 360 -11.41 -23.69 13.44
C SER A 360 -10.78 -25.05 13.17
N SER A 361 -10.06 -25.24 12.06
CA SER A 361 -9.54 -26.55 11.64
C SER A 361 -8.03 -26.64 11.37
N GLN A 362 -7.27 -25.57 11.58
CA GLN A 362 -5.84 -25.62 11.28
C GLN A 362 -4.96 -25.59 12.52
N SER A 363 -4.36 -26.72 12.73
CA SER A 363 -3.37 -27.00 13.75
C SER A 363 -2.05 -26.27 13.51
N GLN A 364 -1.62 -25.48 14.49
CA GLN A 364 -0.30 -25.58 15.08
C GLN A 364 0.93 -24.92 14.48
N SER A 365 0.96 -24.29 13.30
CA SER A 365 2.25 -23.77 12.83
C SER A 365 2.31 -22.26 12.60
N ASP A 366 1.22 -21.55 12.77
CA ASP A 366 1.21 -20.12 12.46
C ASP A 366 1.26 -19.31 13.77
N ALA A 367 2.45 -19.27 14.37
CA ALA A 367 2.72 -18.49 15.57
C ALA A 367 2.60 -16.98 15.33
N PHE A 368 2.63 -16.55 14.07
CA PHE A 368 2.47 -15.14 13.69
C PHE A 368 1.18 -14.98 12.89
N TYR A 369 0.17 -14.43 13.52
CA TYR A 369 -1.10 -14.15 12.87
C TYR A 369 -0.99 -13.07 11.80
N TYR A 370 0.03 -12.22 11.91
CA TYR A 370 0.24 -11.08 11.04
C TYR A 370 1.69 -11.04 10.61
N THR A 371 1.90 -11.33 9.36
CA THR A 371 3.22 -11.34 8.74
C THR A 371 3.82 -9.92 8.64
N PRO A 372 5.14 -9.80 8.37
CA PRO A 372 5.78 -8.50 8.21
C PRO A 372 5.03 -7.60 7.24
N GLU A 373 4.92 -6.31 7.56
CA GLU A 373 4.30 -5.26 6.73
C GLU A 373 2.82 -5.50 6.33
N TRP A 374 2.17 -6.52 6.90
CA TRP A 374 0.79 -6.85 6.56
C TRP A 374 -0.17 -5.70 6.79
N GLY A 375 -1.02 -5.43 5.79
CA GLY A 375 -2.00 -4.36 5.80
C GLY A 375 -1.45 -2.98 5.45
N LEU A 376 -0.13 -2.79 5.29
CA LEU A 376 0.43 -1.55 4.78
C LEU A 376 0.12 -1.42 3.30
N VAL A 377 -0.26 -0.24 2.87
CA VAL A 377 -0.44 0.07 1.44
C VAL A 377 0.88 0.52 0.82
N VAL A 378 1.02 0.26 -0.47
CA VAL A 378 2.16 0.75 -1.25
C VAL A 378 1.80 2.03 -1.98
N LYS A 379 2.79 2.92 -2.07
CA LYS A 379 2.66 4.23 -2.70
C LYS A 379 2.70 4.10 -4.22
N THR A 380 2.00 4.99 -4.90
CA THR A 380 2.15 5.19 -6.35
C THR A 380 3.42 5.96 -6.69
N TYR A 381 3.83 5.98 -7.95
CA TYR A 381 5.02 6.71 -8.44
C TYR A 381 4.80 8.23 -8.50
N GLN A 382 4.59 8.90 -7.37
CA GLN A 382 4.31 10.35 -7.35
C GLN A 382 5.51 11.23 -7.74
N SER A 383 6.72 10.67 -7.82
CA SER A 383 7.93 11.40 -8.22
C SER A 383 8.43 11.06 -9.61
N ASP A 384 7.72 10.21 -10.34
CA ASP A 384 8.05 9.73 -11.67
C ASP A 384 6.94 10.12 -12.64
N ILE A 385 7.25 10.98 -13.60
CA ILE A 385 6.27 11.55 -14.52
C ILE A 385 5.67 10.47 -15.43
N CYS A 386 6.50 9.60 -16.00
CA CYS A 386 6.02 8.56 -16.93
C CYS A 386 5.11 7.56 -16.21
N GLN A 387 5.49 7.11 -15.02
CA GLN A 387 4.74 6.09 -14.27
C GLN A 387 3.41 6.62 -13.71
N ASN A 388 3.27 7.93 -13.53
CA ASN A 388 2.04 8.53 -13.02
C ASN A 388 0.87 8.51 -14.01
N TRP A 389 1.15 8.31 -15.30
CA TRP A 389 0.16 8.43 -16.38
C TRP A 389 -0.15 7.13 -17.09
N ILE A 390 0.36 6.02 -16.56
CA ILE A 390 0.02 4.68 -17.05
C ILE A 390 -1.40 4.30 -16.59
N ASN A 391 -2.14 3.58 -17.40
CA ASN A 391 -3.52 3.09 -17.12
C ASN A 391 -4.50 4.21 -16.77
N THR A 392 -4.75 5.07 -17.70
CA THR A 392 -5.63 6.23 -17.53
C THR A 392 -7.06 5.95 -18.03
N GLU A 393 -7.74 4.96 -17.46
CA GLU A 393 -9.10 4.57 -17.87
C GLU A 393 -10.12 5.72 -17.83
N TRP A 394 -9.98 6.64 -16.86
CA TRP A 394 -10.86 7.79 -16.77
C TRP A 394 -10.72 8.78 -17.94
N ILE A 395 -9.61 8.75 -18.67
CA ILE A 395 -9.41 9.53 -19.90
C ILE A 395 -9.95 8.78 -21.10
N ASP A 396 -9.61 7.50 -21.25
CA ASP A 396 -9.88 6.67 -22.44
C ASP A 396 -10.97 5.59 -22.25
N GLY A 397 -11.41 5.34 -21.02
CA GLY A 397 -12.46 4.38 -20.68
C GLY A 397 -13.81 4.67 -21.35
N ASP A 398 -14.79 3.80 -21.15
CA ASP A 398 -16.12 3.92 -21.79
C ASP A 398 -16.84 5.21 -21.40
N ASP A 399 -16.63 5.71 -20.18
CA ASP A 399 -17.10 7.00 -19.69
C ASP A 399 -15.99 8.05 -19.64
N GLY A 400 -14.89 7.80 -20.34
CA GLY A 400 -13.70 8.67 -20.36
C GLY A 400 -13.97 10.03 -21.00
N ILE A 401 -13.19 11.03 -20.56
CA ILE A 401 -13.34 12.43 -20.98
C ILE A 401 -13.19 12.60 -22.49
N ASN A 402 -12.36 11.79 -23.15
CA ASN A 402 -12.18 11.82 -24.60
C ASN A 402 -13.42 11.44 -25.38
N LYS A 403 -14.25 10.55 -24.86
CA LYS A 403 -15.52 10.14 -25.50
C LYS A 403 -16.61 11.20 -25.30
N ILE A 404 -16.63 11.87 -24.14
CA ILE A 404 -17.62 12.89 -23.80
C ILE A 404 -17.40 14.17 -24.62
N THR A 405 -16.15 14.43 -25.04
CA THR A 405 -15.79 15.63 -25.80
C THR A 405 -15.91 15.48 -27.32
N ALA A 406 -16.34 14.33 -27.82
CA ALA A 406 -16.57 14.14 -29.24
C ALA A 406 -17.70 15.05 -29.73
N VAL A 407 -17.39 15.93 -30.69
CA VAL A 407 -18.39 16.73 -31.37
C VAL A 407 -18.95 15.93 -32.52
N ALA A 408 -20.27 15.65 -32.51
CA ALA A 408 -20.91 15.04 -33.65
C ALA A 408 -20.87 16.02 -34.83
N VAL A 409 -20.23 15.63 -35.90
CA VAL A 409 -20.16 16.40 -37.15
C VAL A 409 -21.15 15.75 -38.11
N GLU A 410 -22.30 16.37 -38.31
CA GLU A 410 -23.21 16.04 -39.40
C GLU A 410 -22.70 16.73 -40.69
N ASP A 411 -22.57 15.97 -41.78
CA ASP A 411 -22.13 16.44 -43.10
C ASP A 411 -20.78 17.20 -43.17
N GLY A 412 -19.86 16.97 -42.25
CA GLY A 412 -18.55 17.62 -42.25
C GLY A 412 -18.57 19.11 -41.94
N LYS A 413 -19.69 19.65 -41.45
CA LYS A 413 -19.84 21.06 -41.06
C LYS A 413 -20.21 21.19 -39.59
N PHE A 414 -19.59 22.10 -38.88
CA PHE A 414 -19.98 22.51 -37.53
C PHE A 414 -20.04 24.02 -37.45
N THR A 415 -20.90 24.55 -36.59
CA THR A 415 -20.99 25.98 -36.36
C THR A 415 -19.93 26.43 -35.38
N ILE A 416 -19.49 27.68 -35.50
CA ILE A 416 -18.55 28.33 -34.53
C ILE A 416 -19.12 28.28 -33.12
N ASP A 417 -20.44 28.35 -32.95
CA ASP A 417 -21.10 28.26 -31.65
C ASP A 417 -20.99 26.85 -31.05
N ALA A 418 -21.16 25.80 -31.87
CA ALA A 418 -20.96 24.41 -31.43
C ALA A 418 -19.50 24.15 -31.02
N LEU A 419 -18.53 24.69 -31.76
CA LEU A 419 -17.12 24.60 -31.42
C LEU A 419 -16.81 25.32 -30.11
N ASN A 420 -17.31 26.55 -29.94
CA ASN A 420 -17.12 27.32 -28.71
C ASN A 420 -17.78 26.64 -27.50
N LEU A 421 -18.95 26.04 -27.66
CA LEU A 421 -19.61 25.27 -26.62
C LEU A 421 -18.79 24.03 -26.27
N ALA A 422 -18.34 23.27 -27.27
CA ALA A 422 -17.51 22.08 -27.07
C ALA A 422 -16.21 22.44 -26.33
N ASN A 423 -15.53 23.51 -26.70
CA ASN A 423 -14.32 23.97 -26.02
C ASN A 423 -14.59 24.35 -24.55
N LYS A 424 -15.71 25.05 -24.27
CA LYS A 424 -16.08 25.41 -22.89
C LYS A 424 -16.45 24.17 -22.06
N VAL A 425 -17.17 23.21 -22.64
CA VAL A 425 -17.51 21.93 -22.02
C VAL A 425 -16.26 21.13 -21.75
N TYR A 426 -15.36 21.04 -22.70
CA TYR A 426 -14.06 20.39 -22.55
C TYR A 426 -13.25 20.99 -21.40
N ASN A 427 -13.10 22.31 -21.36
CA ASN A 427 -12.38 22.99 -20.27
C ASN A 427 -13.05 22.79 -18.90
N TYR A 428 -14.38 22.71 -18.85
CA TYR A 428 -15.12 22.41 -17.62
C TYR A 428 -14.88 20.98 -17.16
N LEU A 429 -14.95 20.01 -18.07
CA LEU A 429 -14.69 18.59 -17.77
C LEU A 429 -13.24 18.35 -17.36
N ASN A 430 -12.27 19.01 -18.01
CA ASN A 430 -10.87 18.94 -17.58
C ASN A 430 -10.66 19.45 -16.15
N ARG A 431 -11.35 20.52 -15.75
CA ARG A 431 -11.31 21.00 -14.37
C ARG A 431 -11.87 19.96 -13.39
N ILE A 432 -12.98 19.32 -13.75
CA ILE A 432 -13.55 18.24 -12.93
C ILE A 432 -12.61 17.04 -12.87
N ALA A 433 -12.01 16.66 -13.99
CA ALA A 433 -11.08 15.54 -14.06
C ALA A 433 -9.82 15.73 -13.19
N VAL A 434 -9.32 16.95 -13.07
CA VAL A 434 -8.20 17.30 -12.17
C VAL A 434 -8.64 17.33 -10.70
N SER A 435 -9.95 17.45 -10.43
CA SER A 435 -10.48 17.37 -9.06
C SER A 435 -10.34 15.93 -8.53
N ASP A 436 -10.30 15.80 -7.20
CA ASP A 436 -10.17 14.47 -6.55
C ASP A 436 -11.49 13.67 -6.53
N GLY A 437 -12.51 14.12 -7.27
CA GLY A 437 -13.85 13.51 -7.32
C GLY A 437 -14.71 13.77 -6.08
N SER A 438 -14.19 14.45 -5.05
CA SER A 438 -14.99 14.82 -3.88
C SER A 438 -15.89 16.01 -4.17
N TYR A 439 -17.03 16.10 -3.45
CA TYR A 439 -17.95 17.23 -3.56
C TYR A 439 -17.26 18.57 -3.23
N ARG A 440 -16.34 18.55 -2.29
CA ARG A 440 -15.51 19.73 -1.94
C ARG A 440 -14.65 20.16 -3.12
N ALA A 441 -13.89 19.24 -3.71
CA ALA A 441 -13.03 19.56 -4.85
C ALA A 441 -13.84 20.00 -6.06
N TRP A 442 -15.02 19.42 -6.29
CA TRP A 442 -15.94 19.88 -7.31
C TRP A 442 -16.40 21.33 -7.06
N LEU A 443 -16.75 21.69 -5.82
CA LEU A 443 -17.10 23.07 -5.46
C LEU A 443 -15.93 24.03 -5.69
N GLU A 444 -14.74 23.67 -5.24
CA GLU A 444 -13.53 24.49 -5.38
C GLU A 444 -13.12 24.70 -6.84
N THR A 445 -13.25 23.67 -7.67
CA THR A 445 -12.91 23.73 -9.11
C THR A 445 -13.97 24.43 -9.95
N THR A 446 -15.25 24.29 -9.59
CA THR A 446 -16.37 24.87 -10.36
C THR A 446 -16.60 26.33 -10.02
N TYR A 447 -16.57 26.69 -8.73
CA TYR A 447 -16.99 28.03 -8.26
C TYR A 447 -15.84 28.91 -7.77
N THR A 448 -14.60 28.40 -7.75
CA THR A 448 -13.40 29.16 -7.37
C THR A 448 -13.49 29.92 -6.05
N GLY A 449 -12.97 29.32 -4.97
CA GLY A 449 -12.58 30.05 -3.77
C GLY A 449 -13.61 30.10 -2.65
N GLY A 450 -13.99 28.97 -2.13
CA GLY A 450 -14.71 28.87 -0.87
C GLY A 450 -14.19 27.72 -0.03
N TYR A 451 -13.57 28.02 1.09
CA TYR A 451 -13.20 27.00 2.05
C TYR A 451 -14.47 26.38 2.64
N THR A 452 -14.72 25.12 2.37
CA THR A 452 -15.84 24.43 3.03
C THR A 452 -15.45 24.15 4.47
N GLU A 453 -16.11 24.77 5.45
CA GLU A 453 -15.76 24.64 6.87
C GLU A 453 -15.86 23.21 7.42
N ARG A 454 -16.66 22.36 6.76
CA ARG A 454 -16.87 20.97 7.17
C ARG A 454 -16.04 20.03 6.29
N THR A 455 -15.04 19.41 6.87
CA THR A 455 -14.21 18.42 6.20
C THR A 455 -14.94 17.10 6.04
N GLU A 456 -14.90 16.55 4.84
CA GLU A 456 -15.44 15.22 4.50
C GLU A 456 -14.32 14.16 4.37
N THR A 457 -13.06 14.59 4.44
CA THR A 457 -11.86 13.76 4.31
C THR A 457 -10.83 14.14 5.38
N PRO A 458 -9.84 13.28 5.66
CA PRO A 458 -8.69 13.67 6.48
C PRO A 458 -8.00 14.93 5.96
N ILE A 459 -7.44 15.73 6.86
CA ILE A 459 -6.82 17.01 6.54
C ILE A 459 -5.30 16.85 6.55
N TYR A 460 -4.63 17.21 5.46
CA TYR A 460 -3.18 17.35 5.45
C TYR A 460 -2.73 18.56 6.26
N CYS A 461 -1.84 18.35 7.21
CA CYS A 461 -1.39 19.39 8.14
C CYS A 461 0.04 19.87 7.87
N GLY A 462 0.77 19.19 7.03
CA GLY A 462 2.17 19.46 6.70
C GLY A 462 3.06 18.26 6.91
N GLY A 463 4.35 18.43 6.67
CA GLY A 463 5.30 17.32 6.77
C GLY A 463 6.75 17.75 6.64
N GLN A 464 7.61 16.74 6.48
CA GLN A 464 9.03 16.87 6.23
C GLN A 464 9.41 16.01 5.03
N SER A 465 10.29 16.51 4.18
CA SER A 465 10.93 15.72 3.13
C SER A 465 12.44 15.75 3.30
N ALA A 466 13.09 14.64 2.95
CA ALA A 466 14.55 14.54 2.90
C ALA A 466 14.94 13.70 1.68
N GLU A 467 16.17 13.82 1.25
CA GLU A 467 16.75 13.01 0.21
C GLU A 467 17.74 12.03 0.82
N ILE A 468 17.62 10.76 0.47
CA ILE A 468 18.54 9.71 0.88
C ILE A 468 19.55 9.54 -0.25
N VAL A 469 20.78 9.92 0.02
CA VAL A 469 21.92 9.86 -0.92
C VAL A 469 22.89 8.81 -0.43
N PHE A 470 23.54 8.13 -1.35
CA PHE A 470 24.51 7.09 -1.03
C PHE A 470 25.92 7.65 -1.07
N GLN A 471 26.69 7.27 -0.07
CA GLN A 471 28.11 7.60 0.02
C GLN A 471 28.91 6.33 -0.21
N GLU A 472 30.06 6.49 -0.84
CA GLU A 472 31.00 5.41 -1.06
C GLU A 472 31.62 4.98 0.27
N VAL A 473 31.68 3.68 0.48
CA VAL A 473 32.33 3.05 1.63
C VAL A 473 33.35 2.06 1.09
N VAL A 474 34.58 2.23 1.53
CA VAL A 474 35.70 1.35 1.13
C VAL A 474 35.98 0.35 2.25
N SER A 475 36.05 -0.94 1.92
CA SER A 475 36.45 -1.98 2.87
C SER A 475 37.90 -1.80 3.27
N THR A 476 38.16 -1.66 4.57
CA THR A 476 39.50 -1.58 5.15
C THR A 476 39.96 -2.91 5.75
N ALA A 477 39.13 -3.95 5.70
CA ALA A 477 39.46 -5.28 6.19
C ALA A 477 39.67 -6.24 5.01
N ALA A 478 40.69 -7.07 5.06
CA ALA A 478 40.89 -8.15 4.12
C ALA A 478 40.22 -9.42 4.66
N ALA A 479 39.17 -9.90 3.99
CA ALA A 479 38.59 -11.21 4.19
C ALA A 479 38.86 -12.09 2.96
N THR A 480 38.71 -13.39 3.10
CA THR A 480 39.06 -14.36 2.02
C THR A 480 38.21 -14.13 0.75
N ASP A 481 36.99 -13.66 0.92
CA ASP A 481 36.03 -13.42 -0.17
C ASP A 481 35.82 -11.92 -0.47
N GLU A 482 36.38 -11.02 0.35
CA GLU A 482 36.29 -9.56 0.17
C GLU A 482 37.70 -8.94 0.23
N PRO A 483 38.35 -8.68 -0.91
CA PRO A 483 39.66 -8.05 -0.94
C PRO A 483 39.63 -6.63 -0.38
N LEU A 484 40.77 -6.18 0.17
CA LEU A 484 40.99 -4.83 0.62
C LEU A 484 40.66 -3.83 -0.50
N GLY A 485 39.84 -2.81 -0.20
CA GLY A 485 39.46 -1.80 -1.17
C GLY A 485 38.16 -2.12 -1.94
N THR A 486 37.41 -3.15 -1.56
CA THR A 486 36.07 -3.42 -2.14
C THR A 486 35.15 -2.22 -1.87
N LEU A 487 34.52 -1.73 -2.91
CA LEU A 487 33.62 -0.58 -2.86
C LEU A 487 32.20 -1.04 -2.53
N ALA A 488 31.61 -0.37 -1.55
CA ALA A 488 30.19 -0.48 -1.20
C ALA A 488 29.61 0.92 -1.05
N GLY A 489 28.30 1.04 -0.87
CA GLY A 489 27.66 2.30 -0.56
C GLY A 489 26.77 2.19 0.66
N ARG A 490 26.52 3.31 1.31
CA ARG A 490 25.57 3.42 2.41
C ARG A 490 24.75 4.70 2.25
N GLY A 491 23.43 4.59 2.33
CA GLY A 491 22.53 5.72 2.24
C GLY A 491 22.39 6.47 3.56
N MET A 492 22.31 7.79 3.46
CA MET A 492 22.03 8.72 4.56
C MET A 492 21.08 9.82 4.09
N ASP A 493 20.23 10.31 4.98
CA ASP A 493 19.32 11.40 4.66
C ASP A 493 20.03 12.77 4.68
N THR A 494 19.73 13.55 3.64
CA THR A 494 20.27 14.90 3.42
C THR A 494 19.15 15.84 2.95
N ASN A 495 19.48 17.10 2.71
CA ASN A 495 18.58 18.11 2.10
C ASN A 495 17.17 18.14 2.74
N LYS A 496 17.11 18.20 4.07
CA LYS A 496 15.86 18.21 4.82
C LYS A 496 15.09 19.50 4.59
N LYS A 497 13.81 19.36 4.19
CA LYS A 497 12.90 20.47 3.95
C LYS A 497 11.63 20.30 4.80
N GLY A 498 11.12 21.40 5.37
CA GLY A 498 9.93 21.37 6.23
C GLY A 498 10.23 20.90 7.65
N GLY A 499 9.32 20.13 8.22
CA GLY A 499 9.47 19.53 9.56
C GLY A 499 8.74 20.28 10.68
N LYS A 500 8.32 21.52 10.49
CA LYS A 500 7.46 22.24 11.45
C LYS A 500 6.02 22.13 11.02
N VAL A 501 5.18 21.53 11.87
CA VAL A 501 3.74 21.35 11.63
C VAL A 501 2.97 21.86 12.83
N ILE A 502 1.98 22.71 12.60
CA ILE A 502 1.09 23.22 13.64
C ILE A 502 -0.32 22.78 13.32
N VAL A 503 -0.90 21.98 14.24
CA VAL A 503 -2.24 21.43 14.10
C VAL A 503 -3.14 21.97 15.21
N ARG A 504 -4.29 22.51 14.84
CA ARG A 504 -5.35 22.86 15.79
C ARG A 504 -6.58 22.02 15.48
N ALA A 505 -7.00 21.23 16.47
CA ALA A 505 -8.20 20.42 16.36
C ALA A 505 -9.46 21.28 16.57
N THR A 506 -10.34 21.31 15.60
CA THR A 506 -11.67 21.96 15.71
C THR A 506 -12.71 21.02 16.32
N GLU A 507 -12.48 19.72 16.25
CA GLU A 507 -13.30 18.63 16.76
C GLU A 507 -12.40 17.47 17.22
N PRO A 508 -12.91 16.51 18.01
CA PRO A 508 -12.12 15.34 18.39
C PRO A 508 -11.70 14.51 17.17
N GLY A 509 -10.44 14.08 17.13
CA GLY A 509 -9.89 13.33 16.02
C GLY A 509 -8.60 12.61 16.39
N TYR A 510 -7.99 11.98 15.38
CA TYR A 510 -6.67 11.37 15.45
C TYR A 510 -5.70 12.13 14.57
N LEU A 511 -4.53 12.37 15.11
CA LEU A 511 -3.40 12.86 14.35
C LEU A 511 -2.58 11.66 13.89
N ILE A 512 -2.50 11.44 12.58
CA ILE A 512 -1.81 10.29 11.97
C ILE A 512 -0.63 10.81 11.16
N GLY A 513 0.56 10.30 11.49
CA GLY A 513 1.77 10.57 10.73
C GLY A 513 2.17 9.36 9.90
N ILE A 514 2.48 9.57 8.63
CA ILE A 514 2.87 8.50 7.70
C ILE A 514 4.23 8.83 7.09
N THR A 515 5.12 7.86 7.09
CA THR A 515 6.43 7.93 6.42
C THR A 515 6.45 7.04 5.19
N SER A 516 7.11 7.51 4.14
CA SER A 516 7.29 6.78 2.88
C SER A 516 8.65 7.04 2.27
N ILE A 517 9.17 6.04 1.54
CA ILE A 517 10.42 6.13 0.80
C ILE A 517 10.12 5.84 -0.66
N THR A 518 10.45 6.78 -1.53
CA THR A 518 10.16 6.72 -2.97
C THR A 518 11.46 6.75 -3.76
N PRO A 519 11.72 5.79 -4.68
CA PRO A 519 12.89 5.80 -5.52
C PRO A 519 12.80 6.92 -6.57
N ARG A 520 13.94 7.49 -6.96
CA ARG A 520 14.06 8.34 -8.13
C ARG A 520 14.63 7.50 -9.26
N LEU A 521 13.81 7.21 -10.25
CA LEU A 521 14.13 6.27 -11.32
C LEU A 521 14.89 6.94 -12.45
N ASP A 522 15.84 6.20 -13.01
CA ASP A 522 16.54 6.53 -14.25
C ASP A 522 15.99 5.67 -15.39
N TYR A 523 15.75 6.30 -16.54
CA TYR A 523 15.25 5.62 -17.74
C TYR A 523 16.41 5.29 -18.69
N THR A 524 16.53 4.02 -19.04
CA THR A 524 17.71 3.50 -19.79
C THR A 524 17.36 2.82 -21.10
N GLN A 525 16.12 2.38 -21.28
CA GLN A 525 15.72 1.52 -22.41
C GLN A 525 14.85 2.23 -23.44
N GLY A 526 14.32 3.41 -23.11
CA GLY A 526 13.37 4.11 -23.95
C GLY A 526 14.01 5.15 -24.88
N ASN A 527 13.34 5.42 -25.97
CA ASN A 527 13.66 6.52 -26.86
C ASN A 527 13.16 7.85 -26.29
N GLN A 528 13.92 8.92 -26.50
CA GLN A 528 13.48 10.26 -26.13
C GLN A 528 12.39 10.74 -27.12
N PHE A 529 11.48 11.59 -26.65
CA PHE A 529 10.37 12.04 -27.49
C PHE A 529 10.83 12.83 -28.71
N ASP A 530 11.92 13.59 -28.59
CA ASP A 530 12.43 14.51 -29.61
C ASP A 530 12.97 13.81 -30.87
N ILE A 531 13.40 12.54 -30.75
CA ILE A 531 13.84 11.79 -31.94
C ILE A 531 12.69 11.44 -32.90
N ASN A 532 11.46 11.51 -32.43
CA ASN A 532 10.25 11.28 -33.21
C ASN A 532 9.71 12.57 -33.87
N LEU A 533 10.30 13.73 -33.58
CA LEU A 533 9.99 14.99 -34.25
C LEU A 533 10.64 14.96 -35.65
N LYS A 534 9.84 14.84 -36.71
CA LYS A 534 10.33 14.68 -38.10
C LYS A 534 10.12 15.91 -38.97
N THR A 535 9.21 16.78 -38.55
CA THR A 535 8.88 18.01 -39.27
C THR A 535 8.88 19.21 -38.34
N ILE A 536 9.00 20.41 -38.87
CA ILE A 536 8.86 21.65 -38.09
C ILE A 536 7.44 21.77 -37.52
N ASP A 537 6.46 21.10 -38.13
CA ASP A 537 5.09 21.09 -37.70
C ASP A 537 4.86 20.26 -36.42
N ASP A 538 5.76 19.34 -36.12
CA ASP A 538 5.72 18.51 -34.90
C ASP A 538 6.14 19.29 -33.64
N LEU A 539 6.76 20.47 -33.82
CA LEU A 539 7.15 21.31 -32.70
C LEU A 539 5.94 21.98 -32.04
N HIS A 540 6.07 22.24 -30.74
CA HIS A 540 5.04 22.96 -29.96
C HIS A 540 4.68 24.31 -30.60
N LYS A 541 3.39 24.61 -30.61
CA LYS A 541 2.84 25.88 -31.09
C LYS A 541 1.98 26.53 -29.97
N PRO A 542 2.23 27.80 -29.62
CA PRO A 542 1.47 28.47 -28.56
C PRO A 542 -0.05 28.47 -28.77
N ALA A 543 -0.48 28.44 -30.04
CA ALA A 543 -1.92 28.38 -30.36
C ALA A 543 -2.57 27.04 -29.97
N LEU A 544 -1.78 25.99 -29.73
CA LEU A 544 -2.22 24.66 -29.32
C LEU A 544 -1.99 24.41 -27.82
N ASP A 545 -1.70 25.44 -27.04
CA ASP A 545 -1.67 25.33 -25.58
C ASP A 545 -3.04 24.91 -25.04
N GLY A 546 -3.03 24.04 -24.06
CA GLY A 546 -4.24 23.62 -23.36
C GLY A 546 -5.16 22.68 -24.18
N ILE A 547 -4.63 21.98 -25.19
CA ILE A 547 -5.41 20.98 -25.96
C ILE A 547 -5.78 19.73 -25.12
N GLY A 548 -5.34 19.65 -23.87
CA GLY A 548 -5.72 18.56 -22.94
C GLY A 548 -4.65 17.51 -22.80
N PHE A 549 -4.92 16.30 -23.24
CA PHE A 549 -4.04 15.15 -23.05
C PHE A 549 -3.49 14.61 -24.37
N GLN A 550 -2.26 14.15 -24.35
CA GLN A 550 -1.62 13.43 -25.44
C GLN A 550 -1.36 11.98 -25.03
N ASP A 551 -1.20 11.11 -26.02
CA ASP A 551 -0.86 9.71 -25.79
C ASP A 551 0.54 9.57 -25.19
N LEU A 552 0.67 8.73 -24.17
CA LEU A 552 1.95 8.32 -23.60
C LEU A 552 2.48 7.11 -24.36
N SER A 553 3.53 7.33 -25.14
CA SER A 553 4.13 6.26 -25.93
C SER A 553 4.87 5.26 -25.03
N ALA A 554 4.66 3.97 -25.24
CA ALA A 554 5.41 2.90 -24.60
C ALA A 554 6.90 2.93 -24.97
N GLU A 555 7.25 3.57 -26.09
CA GLU A 555 8.62 3.75 -26.57
C GLU A 555 9.50 4.56 -25.61
N LEU A 556 8.90 5.43 -24.80
CA LEU A 556 9.60 6.15 -23.71
C LEU A 556 10.13 5.22 -22.62
N LEU A 557 9.48 4.08 -22.40
CA LEU A 557 9.90 3.09 -21.41
C LEU A 557 10.81 2.03 -22.04
N HIS A 558 10.49 1.57 -23.27
CA HIS A 558 11.31 0.60 -23.99
C HIS A 558 11.18 0.78 -25.51
N ALA A 559 12.30 1.06 -26.20
CA ALA A 559 12.36 1.38 -27.63
C ALA A 559 11.69 0.33 -28.53
N ASN A 560 11.83 -0.96 -28.19
CA ASN A 560 11.32 -2.06 -29.03
C ASN A 560 9.81 -2.33 -28.85
N THR A 561 9.07 -1.45 -28.23
CA THR A 561 7.59 -1.50 -28.19
C THR A 561 6.97 -1.01 -29.51
N THR A 562 7.68 -0.17 -30.25
CA THR A 562 7.30 0.25 -31.59
C THR A 562 7.64 -0.84 -32.60
N THR A 563 6.69 -1.21 -33.45
CA THR A 563 6.86 -2.26 -34.48
C THR A 563 6.71 -1.67 -35.88
N ILE A 564 7.44 -2.24 -36.83
CA ILE A 564 7.32 -1.92 -38.26
C ILE A 564 6.65 -3.11 -38.94
N ASP A 565 5.58 -2.85 -39.67
CA ASP A 565 4.90 -3.89 -40.43
C ASP A 565 5.77 -4.26 -41.66
N GLY A 566 6.24 -5.51 -41.70
CA GLY A 566 7.17 -5.97 -42.73
C GLY A 566 6.59 -6.05 -44.18
N THR A 567 5.27 -5.82 -44.32
CA THR A 567 4.60 -5.84 -45.63
C THR A 567 4.27 -4.44 -46.13
N SER A 568 3.91 -3.54 -45.22
CA SER A 568 3.39 -2.21 -45.55
C SER A 568 4.30 -1.06 -45.12
N ASP A 569 5.43 -1.36 -44.47
CA ASP A 569 6.36 -0.39 -43.86
C ASP A 569 5.70 0.58 -42.89
N ILE A 570 4.49 0.26 -42.40
CA ILE A 570 3.75 1.10 -41.47
C ILE A 570 4.35 0.95 -40.08
N ILE A 571 4.69 2.07 -39.45
CA ILE A 571 5.14 2.13 -38.08
C ILE A 571 3.92 2.07 -37.14
N LYS A 572 3.88 1.09 -36.26
CA LYS A 572 2.84 0.91 -35.24
C LYS A 572 3.43 1.23 -33.87
N GLN A 573 3.10 2.38 -33.33
CA GLN A 573 3.43 2.76 -31.97
C GLN A 573 2.39 2.20 -31.01
N LYS A 574 2.82 1.78 -29.82
CA LYS A 574 1.95 1.40 -28.72
C LYS A 574 1.89 2.52 -27.68
N PHE A 575 0.71 2.73 -27.16
CA PHE A 575 0.46 3.71 -26.11
C PHE A 575 0.07 2.96 -24.83
N ILE A 576 0.49 3.51 -23.69
CA ILE A 576 0.34 2.89 -22.36
C ILE A 576 -0.49 3.74 -21.42
N GLY A 577 -0.90 4.91 -21.86
CA GLY A 577 -1.70 5.84 -21.08
C GLY A 577 -1.81 7.19 -21.75
N LYS A 578 -2.25 8.18 -20.98
CA LYS A 578 -2.38 9.57 -21.40
C LYS A 578 -1.59 10.47 -20.44
N GLN A 579 -0.97 11.49 -20.98
CA GLN A 579 -0.25 12.51 -20.23
C GLN A 579 -0.71 13.90 -20.66
N PRO A 580 -0.53 14.94 -19.84
CA PRO A 580 -0.83 16.30 -20.26
C PRO A 580 -0.10 16.66 -21.57
N ALA A 581 -0.79 17.27 -22.50
CA ALA A 581 -0.18 17.67 -23.76
C ALA A 581 1.01 18.61 -23.51
N TRP A 582 2.05 18.42 -24.30
CA TRP A 582 3.32 19.18 -24.25
C TRP A 582 4.13 19.02 -22.96
N ILE A 583 3.81 18.02 -22.10
CA ILE A 583 4.55 17.81 -20.85
C ILE A 583 6.03 17.56 -21.07
N ASP A 584 6.39 16.99 -22.21
CA ASP A 584 7.77 16.70 -22.62
C ASP A 584 8.61 17.98 -22.83
N TYR A 585 7.96 19.13 -23.10
CA TYR A 585 8.60 20.44 -23.15
C TYR A 585 8.69 21.13 -21.79
N MET A 586 7.87 20.72 -20.80
CA MET A 586 7.78 21.36 -19.49
C MET A 586 8.58 20.61 -18.42
N THR A 587 8.87 19.33 -18.66
CA THR A 587 9.51 18.45 -17.67
C THR A 587 10.57 17.58 -18.36
N ASN A 588 11.41 16.95 -17.56
CA ASN A 588 12.38 15.98 -18.05
C ASN A 588 12.49 14.80 -17.09
N ILE A 589 12.94 13.67 -17.60
CA ILE A 589 13.18 12.45 -16.83
C ILE A 589 14.68 12.25 -16.62
N ASN A 590 15.05 11.49 -15.57
CA ASN A 590 16.43 11.09 -15.38
C ASN A 590 16.85 10.10 -16.47
N LYS A 591 18.07 10.21 -16.92
CA LYS A 591 18.63 9.42 -18.04
C LYS A 591 19.96 8.85 -17.63
N ALA A 592 20.20 7.59 -17.98
CA ALA A 592 21.49 6.95 -17.79
C ALA A 592 21.97 6.34 -19.10
N PHE A 593 23.30 6.37 -19.31
CA PHE A 593 23.98 5.97 -20.54
C PHE A 593 25.23 5.15 -20.23
N GLY A 594 25.82 4.56 -21.26
CA GLY A 594 27.08 3.81 -21.15
C GLY A 594 26.93 2.52 -20.37
N ASN A 595 27.91 2.16 -19.58
CA ASN A 595 27.93 0.92 -18.81
C ASN A 595 26.83 0.85 -17.74
N PHE A 596 26.26 1.97 -17.33
CA PHE A 596 25.10 1.99 -16.43
C PHE A 596 23.85 1.34 -17.04
N VAL A 597 23.78 1.23 -18.36
CA VAL A 597 22.69 0.53 -19.04
C VAL A 597 22.93 -0.98 -19.11
N THR A 598 24.17 -1.43 -18.96
CA THR A 598 24.58 -2.83 -19.17
C THR A 598 25.17 -3.44 -17.89
N ASN A 599 26.49 -3.41 -17.76
CA ASN A 599 27.21 -4.15 -16.72
C ASN A 599 27.15 -3.51 -15.34
N GLU A 600 26.91 -2.21 -15.25
CA GLU A 600 26.92 -1.43 -14.01
C GLU A 600 25.52 -0.90 -13.64
N ASN A 601 24.48 -1.55 -14.13
CA ASN A 601 23.09 -1.15 -13.88
C ASN A 601 22.69 -1.22 -12.38
N PHE A 602 23.40 -2.00 -11.58
CA PHE A 602 23.23 -2.06 -10.13
C PHE A 602 23.70 -0.79 -9.40
N MET A 603 24.45 0.09 -10.08
CA MET A 603 24.89 1.38 -9.53
C MET A 603 23.87 2.51 -9.69
N ILE A 604 22.74 2.28 -10.34
CA ILE A 604 21.68 3.26 -10.57
C ILE A 604 20.31 2.68 -10.19
N LEU A 605 19.33 3.55 -10.03
CA LEU A 605 17.95 3.14 -9.78
C LEU A 605 17.16 3.08 -11.09
N SER A 606 17.54 2.14 -11.97
CA SER A 606 16.79 1.92 -13.21
C SER A 606 15.85 0.75 -13.06
N ARG A 607 14.65 0.91 -13.63
CA ARG A 607 13.73 -0.19 -13.81
C ARG A 607 13.93 -0.77 -15.19
N GLN A 608 14.28 -2.05 -15.24
CA GLN A 608 14.40 -2.79 -16.49
C GLN A 608 13.05 -3.40 -16.86
N TYR A 609 12.56 -3.09 -18.03
CA TYR A 609 11.31 -3.61 -18.57
C TYR A 609 11.57 -4.79 -19.49
N ASN A 610 10.81 -5.87 -19.26
CA ASN A 610 10.85 -7.06 -20.10
C ASN A 610 9.71 -7.03 -21.12
N LEU A 611 10.02 -7.42 -22.35
CA LEU A 611 9.04 -7.49 -23.43
C LEU A 611 8.54 -8.91 -23.64
N VAL A 612 7.24 -9.04 -23.90
CA VAL A 612 6.63 -10.22 -24.52
C VAL A 612 6.11 -9.80 -25.89
N GLY A 613 6.82 -10.22 -26.93
CA GLY A 613 6.65 -9.61 -28.24
C GLY A 613 7.08 -8.14 -28.20
N SER A 614 6.16 -7.23 -28.50
CA SER A 614 6.38 -5.77 -28.43
C SER A 614 5.58 -5.11 -27.30
N THR A 615 5.17 -5.86 -26.27
CA THR A 615 4.39 -5.35 -25.12
C THR A 615 5.21 -5.50 -23.85
N ILE A 616 5.23 -4.48 -23.01
CA ILE A 616 5.88 -4.51 -21.71
C ILE A 616 5.10 -5.46 -20.80
N LYS A 617 5.79 -6.45 -20.21
CA LYS A 617 5.18 -7.51 -19.40
C LYS A 617 4.87 -7.07 -17.98
N ASP A 618 5.76 -6.29 -17.38
CA ASP A 618 5.83 -6.03 -15.93
C ASP A 618 5.60 -4.55 -15.57
N MET A 619 4.73 -3.90 -16.32
CA MET A 619 4.36 -2.52 -16.06
C MET A 619 3.51 -2.39 -14.80
N THR A 620 3.87 -1.48 -13.89
CA THR A 620 3.11 -1.19 -12.69
C THR A 620 3.02 0.33 -12.46
N THR A 621 1.92 0.78 -11.87
CA THR A 621 1.69 2.18 -11.47
C THR A 621 2.01 2.42 -10.00
N TYR A 622 2.42 1.38 -9.28
CA TYR A 622 2.78 1.40 -7.87
C TYR A 622 4.24 0.99 -7.66
N ILE A 623 4.80 1.35 -6.51
CA ILE A 623 6.17 1.02 -6.14
C ILE A 623 6.19 -0.38 -5.54
N ASP A 624 6.67 -1.36 -6.31
CA ASP A 624 6.91 -2.71 -5.79
C ASP A 624 8.23 -2.73 -4.99
N PRO A 625 8.19 -3.00 -3.68
CA PRO A 625 9.40 -3.02 -2.85
C PRO A 625 10.44 -4.01 -3.32
N THR A 626 10.02 -5.13 -3.92
CA THR A 626 10.91 -6.23 -4.31
C THR A 626 11.86 -5.85 -5.44
N LEU A 627 11.48 -4.90 -6.29
CA LEU A 627 12.29 -4.45 -7.41
C LEU A 627 13.56 -3.69 -7.00
N TYR A 628 13.58 -3.17 -5.78
CA TYR A 628 14.67 -2.32 -5.29
C TYR A 628 15.58 -3.01 -4.25
N ASN A 629 15.28 -4.25 -3.89
CA ASN A 629 16.12 -5.00 -2.95
C ASN A 629 17.45 -5.44 -3.57
N GLY A 630 17.48 -5.63 -4.89
CA GLY A 630 18.66 -6.11 -5.62
C GLY A 630 19.90 -5.22 -5.55
N ILE A 631 19.78 -3.95 -5.14
CA ILE A 631 20.90 -3.03 -4.98
C ILE A 631 21.58 -3.15 -3.60
N PHE A 632 20.92 -3.76 -2.63
CA PHE A 632 21.42 -3.91 -1.27
C PHE A 632 22.06 -5.27 -1.03
N ALA A 633 22.86 -5.37 0.02
CA ALA A 633 23.43 -6.62 0.46
C ALA A 633 22.37 -7.63 0.93
N ASP A 634 21.27 -7.16 1.53
CA ASP A 634 20.10 -7.97 1.82
C ASP A 634 19.11 -7.87 0.65
N GLN A 635 19.05 -8.94 -0.14
CA GLN A 635 18.17 -9.07 -1.31
C GLN A 635 16.93 -9.92 -1.02
N SER A 636 16.72 -10.28 0.25
CA SER A 636 15.55 -11.10 0.60
C SER A 636 14.25 -10.42 0.18
N PHE A 637 13.27 -11.24 -0.13
CA PHE A 637 11.96 -10.79 -0.60
C PHE A 637 11.26 -9.81 0.37
N ASP A 638 11.44 -10.03 1.66
CA ASP A 638 10.87 -9.26 2.75
C ASP A 638 11.89 -8.28 3.38
N ALA A 639 13.00 -8.01 2.70
CA ALA A 639 14.03 -7.12 3.17
C ALA A 639 13.48 -5.72 3.47
N GLN A 640 13.87 -5.19 4.63
CA GLN A 640 13.58 -3.83 5.08
C GLN A 640 14.91 -3.06 5.15
N ASN A 641 15.39 -2.63 3.99
CA ASN A 641 16.75 -2.14 3.81
C ASN A 641 16.98 -0.73 4.36
N PHE A 642 15.95 -0.02 4.80
CA PHE A 642 16.05 1.32 5.36
C PHE A 642 15.81 1.32 6.86
N TRP A 643 16.76 1.89 7.60
CA TRP A 643 16.69 2.09 9.05
C TRP A 643 16.31 3.53 9.32
N VAL A 644 15.07 3.73 9.72
CA VAL A 644 14.49 5.07 9.87
C VAL A 644 14.33 5.40 11.34
N GLN A 645 14.84 6.57 11.74
CA GLN A 645 14.58 7.19 13.03
C GLN A 645 13.92 8.54 12.81
N ILE A 646 12.78 8.77 13.44
CA ILE A 646 12.10 10.06 13.42
C ILE A 646 12.00 10.58 14.84
N GLY A 647 12.66 11.71 15.13
CA GLY A 647 12.45 12.48 16.34
C GLY A 647 11.17 13.29 16.18
N VAL A 648 10.15 12.97 16.97
CA VAL A 648 8.85 13.64 16.94
C VAL A 648 8.76 14.51 18.18
N ASN A 649 9.13 15.79 18.06
CA ASN A 649 9.07 16.73 19.16
C ASN A 649 7.72 17.45 19.15
N ILE A 650 6.90 17.20 20.17
CA ILE A 650 5.54 17.70 20.24
C ILE A 650 5.34 18.55 21.49
N LYS A 651 4.99 19.82 21.30
CA LYS A 651 4.44 20.69 22.33
C LYS A 651 2.91 20.71 22.18
N ALA A 652 2.23 20.00 23.06
CA ALA A 652 0.77 19.90 23.04
C ALA A 652 0.16 20.88 24.04
N ARG A 653 -0.58 21.87 23.53
CA ARG A 653 -1.37 22.78 24.33
C ARG A 653 -2.80 22.28 24.43
N ARG A 654 -3.19 21.82 25.63
CA ARG A 654 -4.47 21.16 25.90
C ARG A 654 -5.27 21.86 27.00
N LEU A 655 -6.58 21.64 27.01
CA LEU A 655 -7.48 22.02 28.11
C LEU A 655 -7.34 21.04 29.28
N MET A 656 -6.13 20.93 29.82
CA MET A 656 -5.78 20.03 30.90
C MET A 656 -4.87 20.73 31.90
N SER A 657 -4.88 20.29 33.14
CA SER A 657 -3.94 20.75 34.16
C SER A 657 -2.51 20.34 33.81
N ALA A 658 -1.54 21.21 34.09
CA ALA A 658 -0.12 20.87 34.01
C ALA A 658 0.36 19.96 35.15
N LYS A 659 -0.46 19.77 36.19
CA LYS A 659 -0.14 18.94 37.35
C LYS A 659 -0.10 17.47 36.95
N ILE A 660 1.04 16.83 37.13
CA ILE A 660 1.25 15.40 36.85
C ILE A 660 0.83 14.57 38.06
N ILE A 661 0.98 15.14 39.29
CA ILE A 661 0.59 14.47 40.55
C ILE A 661 -0.78 14.99 40.96
N PRO A 662 -1.76 14.11 41.22
CA PRO A 662 -3.05 14.53 41.79
C PRO A 662 -2.86 15.28 43.09
N ASN A 663 -3.67 16.32 43.34
CA ASN A 663 -3.75 16.88 44.65
C ASN A 663 -4.38 15.82 45.59
N LEU A 664 -3.62 15.37 46.55
CA LEU A 664 -4.13 14.61 47.68
C LEU A 664 -4.91 15.54 48.58
#